data_66cee1531927d14ad3ebcf4d9464072e
#
_entry.id   66cee1531927d14ad3ebcf4d9464072e
#
_cell.length_a   1.000
_cell.length_b   1.000
_cell.length_c   1.000
_cell.angle_alpha   90.00
_cell.angle_beta   90.00
_cell.angle_gamma   90.00
#
_symmetry.space_group_name_H-M   'P 1'
#
loop_
_entity.id
_entity.type
_entity.pdbx_description
1 polymer ?
#
loop_
_entity_poly.entity_id
_entity_poly.type
_entity_poly.pdbx_seq_one_letter_code
_entity_poly.pdbx_strand_id
1 'polypeptide(L)'
;MNYIGEHLLPGQLGQLFILLFLIGSAVACLSYFFAAQVKLESDKSLWNLLGRISFFTQAVSVLAIFAILFYIIQNHLFEYHYAWKHSSRSLEFKYLLACFWEGQEGSFLLWALCQSILGLLLIRNAGKWEAPVLSIVSFAQFSLATMVTGLYIFGWKMGSNPFMLLRDSGVLDNAPALHLNFDPLQPLRPDYLTSIKDGNDLNPLLQNYWMVIHPPVLFMGFASTIVPFAYAIAALWTKQLGEWIKPALPWSLFSTAVLGVGIMMGGMWAYESLSFGGYWAWDPVENASLVPWMTGVAGLHTLLIYKATGHSLRATFLFFILTFLFILYSTFLTRSGILGETSVHAFTDLGMNWQLLSFLLIFAIPSLWWFLKSYSQIPTIKKEEEASSREFWMFIGSLVIFLSAIVIIGQTSLPVFNKLFNTKLAPPADVEFSYNSVQIYVAIILAFLTAISHYLKYRTTDRKIFWKNMFWPIGISLLASLLYIFMGEVAYDRKGPVFQASIWAAIVLSLYTIIANASYIFIGVKGKLKNAGGSIAHVGFGMVLLGILISSSNKEIISNNVNGIPAPLGKGENPRENLTLVKDLPIDMGSYTLTYEGDSAHPKKQLWYYKIRFKKKDGQEDFVLSPNAFVNYKGNQGLMANPSARHYWDHDVFTYITSIPDPSNQKDTSRFKSYVQKTGDTIFYANGYLIVDSTKIRKEVPKELFGENGKLFEVPLNVFSKTGSNYKVTSRSAYVKGQWIALPDTLTSEGLIVLLEQANETGKVQLGIKQSDAILKYVTLKAYKYPFIKLLWYGVWITAIGLLLSMYNRIKKNSAKQLSI
;
A
#
# COMPACT_ATOMS: atom_id res chain seq x y z
N MET A 1 16.65 38.17 -15.79
CA MET A 1 16.14 38.83 -14.59
C MET A 1 16.70 38.12 -13.35
N ASN A 2 17.10 38.86 -12.33
CA ASN A 2 17.43 38.26 -11.05
C ASN A 2 16.17 38.19 -10.21
N TYR A 3 15.78 36.98 -9.77
CA TYR A 3 14.63 36.77 -8.92
C TYR A 3 15.03 36.80 -7.44
N ILE A 4 14.24 37.49 -6.64
CA ILE A 4 14.55 37.75 -5.23
C ILE A 4 14.14 36.52 -4.42
N GLY A 5 15.06 36.01 -3.59
CA GLY A 5 14.81 34.91 -2.65
C GLY A 5 15.05 33.51 -3.21
N GLU A 6 15.51 33.35 -4.45
CA GLU A 6 15.89 32.05 -5.00
C GLU A 6 17.28 31.59 -4.51
N HIS A 7 17.35 30.36 -4.02
CA HIS A 7 18.58 29.68 -3.61
C HIS A 7 19.04 28.74 -4.74
N LEU A 8 19.78 29.24 -5.72
CA LEU A 8 20.14 28.49 -6.94
C LEU A 8 21.22 27.43 -6.70
N LEU A 9 22.11 27.63 -5.71
CA LEU A 9 23.26 26.76 -5.49
C LEU A 9 22.86 25.27 -5.25
N PRO A 10 21.86 24.93 -4.42
CA PRO A 10 21.46 23.54 -4.26
C PRO A 10 21.04 22.87 -5.58
N GLY A 11 20.26 23.57 -6.41
CA GLY A 11 19.84 23.03 -7.71
C GLY A 11 21.01 22.86 -8.69
N GLN A 12 21.95 23.82 -8.72
CA GLN A 12 23.14 23.70 -9.56
C GLN A 12 24.03 22.52 -9.16
N LEU A 13 24.25 22.34 -7.86
CA LEU A 13 24.94 21.16 -7.33
C LEU A 13 24.18 19.87 -7.64
N GLY A 14 22.87 19.88 -7.49
CA GLY A 14 22.02 18.74 -7.84
C GLY A 14 22.13 18.34 -9.31
N GLN A 15 22.11 19.31 -10.20
CA GLN A 15 22.31 19.09 -11.64
C GLN A 15 23.71 18.54 -11.95
N LEU A 16 24.75 19.08 -11.32
CA LEU A 16 26.10 18.54 -11.46
C LEU A 16 26.16 17.06 -11.07
N PHE A 17 25.58 16.68 -9.95
CA PHE A 17 25.56 15.28 -9.53
C PHE A 17 24.68 14.40 -10.40
N ILE A 18 23.60 14.90 -11.00
CA ILE A 18 22.85 14.16 -12.03
C ILE A 18 23.74 13.86 -13.25
N LEU A 19 24.51 14.83 -13.72
CA LEU A 19 25.44 14.62 -14.83
C LEU A 19 26.56 13.64 -14.46
N LEU A 20 27.11 13.73 -13.25
CA LEU A 20 28.11 12.79 -12.75
C LEU A 20 27.51 11.38 -12.60
N PHE A 21 26.26 11.25 -12.18
CA PHE A 21 25.55 9.98 -12.14
C PHE A 21 25.38 9.39 -13.54
N LEU A 22 24.95 10.20 -14.52
CA LEU A 22 24.77 9.75 -15.90
C LEU A 22 26.11 9.32 -16.53
N ILE A 23 27.12 10.18 -16.46
CA ILE A 23 28.45 9.90 -17.06
C ILE A 23 29.13 8.75 -16.32
N GLY A 24 29.10 8.75 -15.00
CA GLY A 24 29.68 7.70 -14.16
C GLY A 24 29.10 6.33 -14.45
N SER A 25 27.76 6.24 -14.58
CA SER A 25 27.10 4.97 -14.92
C SER A 25 27.39 4.50 -16.35
N ALA A 26 27.48 5.42 -17.32
CA ALA A 26 27.86 5.10 -18.69
C ALA A 26 29.32 4.59 -18.77
N VAL A 27 30.25 5.32 -18.14
CA VAL A 27 31.67 4.93 -18.11
C VAL A 27 31.85 3.61 -17.36
N ALA A 28 31.16 3.39 -16.24
CA ALA A 28 31.19 2.12 -15.52
C ALA A 28 30.69 0.96 -16.39
N CYS A 29 29.56 1.16 -17.09
CA CYS A 29 29.00 0.16 -18.00
C CYS A 29 30.01 -0.26 -19.07
N LEU A 30 30.59 0.73 -19.78
CA LEU A 30 31.56 0.47 -20.85
C LEU A 30 32.86 -0.15 -20.30
N SER A 31 33.37 0.36 -19.18
CA SER A 31 34.59 -0.16 -18.57
C SER A 31 34.46 -1.61 -18.17
N TYR A 32 33.38 -1.97 -17.49
CA TYR A 32 33.12 -3.37 -17.12
C TYR A 32 32.80 -4.24 -18.35
N PHE A 33 32.17 -3.68 -19.39
CA PHE A 33 31.96 -4.39 -20.65
C PHE A 33 33.29 -4.76 -21.32
N PHE A 34 34.22 -3.81 -21.42
CA PHE A 34 35.54 -4.08 -21.97
C PHE A 34 36.37 -5.01 -21.07
N ALA A 35 36.32 -4.82 -19.73
CA ALA A 35 36.98 -5.71 -18.79
C ALA A 35 36.52 -7.18 -18.92
N ALA A 36 35.25 -7.41 -19.29
CA ALA A 36 34.73 -8.75 -19.50
C ALA A 36 35.18 -9.41 -20.82
N GLN A 37 35.69 -8.63 -21.80
CA GLN A 37 36.07 -9.13 -23.12
C GLN A 37 37.58 -9.22 -23.35
N VAL A 38 38.35 -8.35 -22.69
CA VAL A 38 39.81 -8.28 -22.86
C VAL A 38 40.47 -9.53 -22.30
N LYS A 39 41.44 -10.10 -23.01
CA LYS A 39 42.15 -11.32 -22.63
C LYS A 39 43.44 -11.05 -21.81
N LEU A 40 44.07 -9.87 -22.02
CA LEU A 40 45.27 -9.46 -21.28
C LEU A 40 44.86 -9.04 -19.84
N GLU A 41 45.44 -9.68 -18.84
CA GLU A 41 45.11 -9.42 -17.43
C GLU A 41 45.49 -8.00 -16.98
N SER A 42 46.53 -7.39 -17.57
CA SER A 42 46.93 -6.00 -17.33
C SER A 42 45.81 -5.06 -17.70
N ASP A 43 45.30 -5.16 -18.94
CA ASP A 43 44.26 -4.31 -19.46
C ASP A 43 42.93 -4.54 -18.79
N LYS A 44 42.62 -5.81 -18.47
CA LYS A 44 41.45 -6.19 -17.70
C LYS A 44 41.46 -5.55 -16.31
N SER A 45 42.63 -5.51 -15.66
CA SER A 45 42.76 -4.87 -14.36
C SER A 45 42.54 -3.36 -14.42
N LEU A 46 43.06 -2.71 -15.46
CA LEU A 46 42.83 -1.26 -15.68
C LEU A 46 41.37 -0.96 -15.96
N TRP A 47 40.70 -1.72 -16.81
CA TRP A 47 39.27 -1.55 -17.09
C TRP A 47 38.42 -1.83 -15.85
N ASN A 48 38.75 -2.83 -15.04
CA ASN A 48 38.06 -3.07 -13.78
C ASN A 48 38.25 -1.92 -12.79
N LEU A 49 39.48 -1.37 -12.70
CA LEU A 49 39.75 -0.22 -11.83
C LEU A 49 38.92 1.01 -12.26
N LEU A 50 38.92 1.32 -13.56
CA LEU A 50 38.12 2.43 -14.11
C LEU A 50 36.63 2.18 -13.84
N GLY A 51 36.15 0.95 -14.06
CA GLY A 51 34.78 0.55 -13.77
C GLY A 51 34.39 0.75 -12.29
N ARG A 52 35.27 0.35 -11.37
CA ARG A 52 35.07 0.53 -9.91
C ARG A 52 35.03 2.01 -9.52
N ILE A 53 35.99 2.83 -10.03
CA ILE A 53 36.03 4.28 -9.77
C ILE A 53 34.74 4.94 -10.29
N SER A 54 34.36 4.65 -11.53
CA SER A 54 33.16 5.23 -12.14
C SER A 54 31.89 4.78 -11.45
N PHE A 55 31.81 3.50 -11.02
CA PHE A 55 30.67 2.99 -10.24
C PHE A 55 30.61 3.64 -8.86
N PHE A 56 31.74 3.85 -8.21
CA PHE A 56 31.78 4.57 -6.93
C PHE A 56 31.37 6.03 -7.10
N THR A 57 31.86 6.71 -8.15
CA THR A 57 31.48 8.09 -8.48
C THR A 57 29.97 8.21 -8.68
N GLN A 58 29.36 7.31 -9.47
CA GLN A 58 27.91 7.36 -9.67
C GLN A 58 27.13 7.06 -8.38
N ALA A 59 27.61 6.13 -7.55
CA ALA A 59 26.95 5.80 -6.28
C ALA A 59 27.00 6.99 -5.29
N VAL A 60 28.14 7.69 -5.20
CA VAL A 60 28.28 8.91 -4.40
C VAL A 60 27.39 10.03 -4.98
N SER A 61 27.31 10.13 -6.31
CA SER A 61 26.46 11.12 -6.96
C SER A 61 24.98 10.90 -6.63
N VAL A 62 24.50 9.65 -6.68
CA VAL A 62 23.12 9.32 -6.28
C VAL A 62 22.86 9.69 -4.81
N LEU A 63 23.80 9.40 -3.92
CA LEU A 63 23.68 9.78 -2.51
C LEU A 63 23.67 11.28 -2.32
N ALA A 64 24.52 12.03 -3.06
CA ALA A 64 24.55 13.47 -3.04
C ALA A 64 23.24 14.09 -3.57
N ILE A 65 22.70 13.56 -4.67
CA ILE A 65 21.38 13.99 -5.19
C ILE A 65 20.31 13.79 -4.11
N PHE A 66 20.32 12.62 -3.45
CA PHE A 66 19.39 12.35 -2.34
C PHE A 66 19.51 13.40 -1.24
N ALA A 67 20.73 13.69 -0.78
CA ALA A 67 20.97 14.65 0.30
C ALA A 67 20.55 16.08 -0.09
N ILE A 68 20.85 16.51 -1.32
CA ILE A 68 20.51 17.85 -1.81
C ILE A 68 19.00 17.99 -1.97
N LEU A 69 18.33 17.01 -2.58
CA LEU A 69 16.88 17.06 -2.77
C LEU A 69 16.15 17.04 -1.41
N PHE A 70 16.63 16.24 -0.47
CA PHE A 70 16.08 16.22 0.87
C PHE A 70 16.33 17.56 1.61
N TYR A 71 17.51 18.18 1.43
CA TYR A 71 17.80 19.52 1.94
C TYR A 71 16.80 20.56 1.39
N ILE A 72 16.50 20.52 0.08
CA ILE A 72 15.54 21.41 -0.56
C ILE A 72 14.13 21.20 0.03
N ILE A 73 13.70 19.97 0.20
CA ILE A 73 12.38 19.63 0.76
C ILE A 73 12.31 20.08 2.23
N GLN A 74 13.31 19.76 3.04
CA GLN A 74 13.32 20.05 4.48
C GLN A 74 13.38 21.56 4.79
N ASN A 75 14.07 22.33 3.96
CA ASN A 75 14.15 23.80 4.12
C ASN A 75 13.01 24.54 3.41
N HIS A 76 12.03 23.81 2.85
CA HIS A 76 10.88 24.40 2.18
C HIS A 76 11.27 25.40 1.08
N LEU A 77 12.29 25.05 0.28
CA LEU A 77 12.74 25.88 -0.83
C LEU A 77 11.73 25.71 -1.99
N PHE A 78 10.60 26.41 -1.90
CA PHE A 78 9.48 26.29 -2.85
C PHE A 78 9.75 26.94 -4.21
N GLU A 79 10.89 27.58 -4.39
CA GLU A 79 11.39 27.91 -5.74
C GLU A 79 11.71 26.66 -6.58
N TYR A 80 11.84 25.48 -5.97
CA TYR A 80 11.97 24.21 -6.66
C TYR A 80 10.61 23.55 -6.83
N HIS A 81 10.25 23.23 -8.08
CA HIS A 81 8.95 22.62 -8.40
C HIS A 81 8.69 21.36 -7.59
N TYR A 82 9.70 20.50 -7.39
CA TYR A 82 9.55 19.25 -6.64
C TYR A 82 9.14 19.50 -5.18
N ALA A 83 9.86 20.39 -4.49
CA ALA A 83 9.53 20.72 -3.10
C ALA A 83 8.14 21.37 -2.98
N TRP A 84 7.82 22.31 -3.87
CA TRP A 84 6.52 22.95 -3.88
C TRP A 84 5.37 21.95 -4.14
N LYS A 85 5.56 21.02 -5.08
CA LYS A 85 4.52 20.09 -5.48
C LYS A 85 4.22 19.02 -4.43
N HIS A 86 5.25 18.54 -3.69
CA HIS A 86 5.20 17.34 -2.88
C HIS A 86 5.29 17.59 -1.37
N SER A 87 5.53 18.83 -0.91
CA SER A 87 5.68 19.13 0.51
C SER A 87 4.94 20.38 0.96
N SER A 88 4.86 20.60 2.27
CA SER A 88 4.33 21.81 2.90
C SER A 88 5.05 22.10 4.23
N ARG A 89 4.89 23.32 4.73
CA ARG A 89 5.47 23.76 6.03
C ARG A 89 4.83 23.04 7.23
N SER A 90 3.63 22.52 7.05
CA SER A 90 2.87 21.85 8.12
C SER A 90 3.25 20.40 8.33
N LEU A 91 4.00 19.77 7.39
CA LEU A 91 4.34 18.36 7.44
C LEU A 91 5.32 18.03 8.57
N GLU A 92 5.08 16.91 9.24
CA GLU A 92 6.03 16.33 10.19
C GLU A 92 7.28 15.81 9.46
N PHE A 93 8.43 15.83 10.15
CA PHE A 93 9.73 15.41 9.59
C PHE A 93 9.69 14.06 8.88
N LYS A 94 9.01 13.06 9.47
CA LYS A 94 8.88 11.72 8.86
C LYS A 94 8.20 11.75 7.50
N TYR A 95 7.23 12.64 7.30
CA TYR A 95 6.54 12.81 6.03
C TYR A 95 7.33 13.65 5.05
N LEU A 96 8.12 14.64 5.53
CA LEU A 96 9.07 15.35 4.67
C LEU A 96 10.09 14.37 4.05
N LEU A 97 10.54 13.36 4.83
CA LEU A 97 11.38 12.31 4.29
C LEU A 97 10.62 11.48 3.23
N ALA A 98 9.35 11.18 3.46
CA ALA A 98 8.53 10.42 2.51
C ALA A 98 8.24 11.18 1.21
N CYS A 99 8.18 12.53 1.24
CA CYS A 99 8.05 13.37 0.06
C CYS A 99 9.20 13.15 -0.95
N PHE A 100 10.36 12.65 -0.48
CA PHE A 100 11.47 12.33 -1.38
C PHE A 100 11.09 11.29 -2.45
N TRP A 101 10.37 10.24 -2.09
CA TRP A 101 10.01 9.15 -3.01
C TRP A 101 8.54 9.15 -3.44
N GLU A 102 7.74 10.10 -2.98
CA GLU A 102 6.36 10.26 -3.44
C GLU A 102 6.32 10.65 -4.92
N GLY A 103 7.16 11.58 -5.33
CA GLY A 103 7.27 11.97 -6.72
C GLY A 103 7.93 10.90 -7.59
N GLN A 104 7.72 11.01 -8.90
CA GLN A 104 8.25 10.07 -9.88
C GLN A 104 9.78 10.10 -9.92
N GLU A 105 10.37 11.28 -9.93
CA GLU A 105 11.82 11.50 -9.96
C GLU A 105 12.48 10.90 -8.71
N GLY A 106 11.90 11.17 -7.54
CA GLY A 106 12.41 10.66 -6.27
C GLY A 106 12.30 9.14 -6.16
N SER A 107 11.28 8.53 -6.74
CA SER A 107 11.15 7.07 -6.77
C SER A 107 12.21 6.40 -7.67
N PHE A 108 12.56 6.99 -8.82
CA PHE A 108 13.67 6.51 -9.64
C PHE A 108 15.03 6.69 -8.94
N LEU A 109 15.21 7.79 -8.21
CA LEU A 109 16.40 8.01 -7.39
C LEU A 109 16.50 7.01 -6.24
N LEU A 110 15.41 6.67 -5.58
CA LEU A 110 15.38 5.62 -4.55
C LEU A 110 15.75 4.25 -5.15
N TRP A 111 15.26 3.93 -6.33
CA TRP A 111 15.64 2.72 -7.05
C TRP A 111 17.13 2.71 -7.38
N ALA A 112 17.66 3.82 -7.92
CA ALA A 112 19.08 3.98 -8.23
C ALA A 112 19.95 3.87 -6.98
N LEU A 113 19.52 4.42 -5.84
CA LEU A 113 20.21 4.28 -4.55
C LEU A 113 20.27 2.82 -4.10
N CYS A 114 19.15 2.10 -4.14
CA CYS A 114 19.11 0.66 -3.83
C CYS A 114 20.05 -0.14 -4.74
N GLN A 115 20.04 0.12 -6.05
CA GLN A 115 20.96 -0.56 -6.99
C GLN A 115 22.42 -0.17 -6.76
N SER A 116 22.70 1.08 -6.38
CA SER A 116 24.07 1.50 -6.02
C SER A 116 24.61 0.70 -4.84
N ILE A 117 23.80 0.53 -3.79
CA ILE A 117 24.15 -0.31 -2.62
C ILE A 117 24.44 -1.75 -3.05
N LEU A 118 23.55 -2.35 -3.86
CA LEU A 118 23.71 -3.72 -4.35
C LEU A 118 24.97 -3.86 -5.23
N GLY A 119 25.24 -2.88 -6.10
CA GLY A 119 26.44 -2.88 -6.94
C GLY A 119 27.73 -2.77 -6.15
N LEU A 120 27.79 -1.94 -5.10
CA LEU A 120 28.94 -1.87 -4.19
C LEU A 120 29.18 -3.20 -3.47
N LEU A 121 28.11 -3.90 -3.08
CA LEU A 121 28.22 -5.25 -2.52
C LEU A 121 28.69 -6.27 -3.56
N LEU A 122 28.29 -6.14 -4.82
CA LEU A 122 28.75 -7.01 -5.92
C LEU A 122 30.22 -6.79 -6.26
N ILE A 123 30.73 -5.56 -6.27
CA ILE A 123 32.16 -5.26 -6.43
C ILE A 123 32.99 -6.09 -5.43
N ARG A 124 32.50 -6.21 -4.20
CA ARG A 124 33.21 -6.94 -3.15
C ARG A 124 33.06 -8.47 -3.25
N ASN A 125 31.93 -8.96 -3.75
CA ASN A 125 31.54 -10.37 -3.58
C ASN A 125 31.39 -11.17 -4.87
N ALA A 126 31.35 -10.53 -6.05
CA ALA A 126 31.08 -11.21 -7.31
C ALA A 126 32.31 -11.97 -7.89
N GLY A 127 33.55 -11.61 -7.49
CA GLY A 127 34.75 -12.26 -7.95
C GLY A 127 34.89 -12.22 -9.48
N LYS A 128 35.08 -13.36 -10.14
CA LYS A 128 35.20 -13.44 -11.60
C LYS A 128 33.98 -12.92 -12.36
N TRP A 129 32.82 -12.81 -11.71
CA TRP A 129 31.57 -12.31 -12.27
C TRP A 129 31.44 -10.79 -12.17
N GLU A 130 32.40 -10.10 -11.50
CA GLU A 130 32.31 -8.64 -11.29
C GLU A 130 32.08 -7.89 -12.59
N ALA A 131 32.98 -8.02 -13.55
CA ALA A 131 32.91 -7.28 -14.79
C ALA A 131 31.62 -7.55 -15.59
N PRO A 132 31.27 -8.79 -15.95
CA PRO A 132 30.07 -9.03 -16.75
C PRO A 132 28.77 -8.71 -16.03
N VAL A 133 28.68 -8.88 -14.72
CA VAL A 133 27.48 -8.57 -13.94
C VAL A 133 27.33 -7.06 -13.76
N LEU A 134 28.41 -6.37 -13.38
CA LEU A 134 28.34 -4.91 -13.14
C LEU A 134 28.21 -4.11 -14.43
N SER A 135 28.64 -4.63 -15.58
CA SER A 135 28.29 -4.00 -16.87
C SER A 135 26.77 -3.88 -17.03
N ILE A 136 26.02 -4.93 -16.74
CA ILE A 136 24.56 -4.97 -16.86
C ILE A 136 23.88 -4.09 -15.80
N VAL A 137 24.37 -4.14 -14.55
CA VAL A 137 23.85 -3.30 -13.46
C VAL A 137 24.12 -1.83 -13.74
N SER A 138 25.32 -1.49 -14.24
CA SER A 138 25.67 -0.10 -14.62
C SER A 138 24.84 0.38 -15.81
N PHE A 139 24.48 -0.49 -16.74
CA PHE A 139 23.58 -0.16 -17.83
C PHE A 139 22.17 0.18 -17.32
N ALA A 140 21.67 -0.54 -16.33
CA ALA A 140 20.40 -0.18 -15.68
C ALA A 140 20.51 1.13 -14.91
N GLN A 141 21.64 1.37 -14.24
CA GLN A 141 21.90 2.66 -13.57
C GLN A 141 21.94 3.82 -14.58
N PHE A 142 22.59 3.63 -15.71
CA PHE A 142 22.57 4.62 -16.80
C PHE A 142 21.15 4.89 -17.28
N SER A 143 20.34 3.86 -17.48
CA SER A 143 18.95 4.01 -17.88
C SER A 143 18.11 4.75 -16.83
N LEU A 144 18.31 4.49 -15.53
CA LEU A 144 17.67 5.23 -14.45
C LEU A 144 18.16 6.68 -14.38
N ALA A 145 19.46 6.93 -14.64
CA ALA A 145 20.00 8.29 -14.71
C ALA A 145 19.28 9.13 -15.76
N THR A 146 18.99 8.54 -16.95
CA THR A 146 18.24 9.25 -18.00
C THR A 146 16.84 9.67 -17.56
N MET A 147 16.21 8.93 -16.63
CA MET A 147 14.85 9.24 -16.13
C MET A 147 14.80 10.52 -15.29
N VAL A 148 15.94 10.96 -14.74
CA VAL A 148 16.04 12.12 -13.84
C VAL A 148 16.84 13.28 -14.43
N THR A 149 17.25 13.21 -15.70
CA THR A 149 18.06 14.27 -16.33
C THR A 149 17.26 15.52 -16.73
N GLY A 150 16.03 15.34 -17.24
CA GLY A 150 15.22 16.46 -17.73
C GLY A 150 15.80 17.17 -18.96
N LEU A 151 16.57 16.46 -19.79
CA LEU A 151 17.19 17.03 -21.00
C LEU A 151 16.25 16.94 -22.21
N TYR A 152 16.39 17.89 -23.12
CA TYR A 152 15.73 17.85 -24.41
C TYR A 152 16.75 17.43 -25.50
N ILE A 153 16.49 16.30 -26.15
CA ILE A 153 17.34 15.79 -27.25
C ILE A 153 16.46 15.70 -28.49
N PHE A 154 16.83 16.44 -29.53
CA PHE A 154 16.06 16.54 -30.80
C PHE A 154 14.57 16.87 -30.59
N GLY A 155 14.26 17.71 -29.61
CA GLY A 155 12.87 18.07 -29.26
C GLY A 155 12.12 17.08 -28.36
N TRP A 156 12.73 15.93 -28.00
CA TRP A 156 12.16 14.95 -27.08
C TRP A 156 12.66 15.19 -25.67
N LYS A 157 11.74 15.33 -24.74
CA LYS A 157 12.06 15.45 -23.32
C LYS A 157 12.50 14.08 -22.78
N MET A 158 13.72 14.01 -22.28
CA MET A 158 14.27 12.82 -21.63
C MET A 158 14.29 12.99 -20.12
N GLY A 159 13.40 12.31 -19.43
CA GLY A 159 13.29 12.34 -17.99
C GLY A 159 12.69 13.62 -17.43
N SER A 160 12.63 13.69 -16.12
CA SER A 160 12.18 14.87 -15.36
C SER A 160 13.21 15.22 -14.30
N ASN A 161 13.63 16.50 -14.28
CA ASN A 161 14.66 16.96 -13.37
C ASN A 161 14.06 17.36 -12.01
N PRO A 162 14.44 16.72 -10.89
CA PRO A 162 13.93 17.06 -9.56
C PRO A 162 14.39 18.46 -9.08
N PHE A 163 15.40 19.05 -9.74
CA PHE A 163 15.92 20.37 -9.41
C PHE A 163 15.40 21.49 -10.34
N MET A 164 14.33 21.22 -11.07
CA MET A 164 13.68 22.22 -11.92
C MET A 164 13.05 23.30 -11.06
N LEU A 165 13.28 24.57 -11.42
CA LEU A 165 12.70 25.71 -10.71
C LEU A 165 11.19 25.80 -11.00
N LEU A 166 10.44 26.28 -10.03
CA LEU A 166 8.99 26.43 -10.14
C LEU A 166 8.61 27.34 -11.31
N ARG A 167 9.37 28.41 -11.53
CA ARG A 167 9.17 29.33 -12.66
C ARG A 167 9.37 28.68 -14.04
N ASP A 168 10.18 27.62 -14.13
CA ASP A 168 10.51 26.94 -15.38
C ASP A 168 9.59 25.72 -15.62
N SER A 169 8.66 25.45 -14.67
CA SER A 169 7.78 24.27 -14.69
C SER A 169 6.50 24.43 -15.53
N GLY A 170 6.15 25.66 -15.92
CA GLY A 170 4.90 25.98 -16.60
C GLY A 170 3.68 26.07 -15.66
N VAL A 171 3.82 25.72 -14.37
CA VAL A 171 2.71 25.75 -13.42
C VAL A 171 2.21 27.17 -13.14
N LEU A 172 3.11 28.15 -13.23
CA LEU A 172 2.79 29.55 -12.95
C LEU A 172 2.30 30.32 -14.19
N ASP A 173 2.34 29.75 -15.39
CA ASP A 173 2.01 30.41 -16.65
C ASP A 173 0.57 30.96 -16.70
N ASN A 174 -0.36 30.31 -15.99
CA ASN A 174 -1.76 30.73 -15.94
C ASN A 174 -2.11 31.56 -14.67
N ALA A 175 -1.11 32.16 -14.01
CA ALA A 175 -1.30 32.97 -12.81
C ALA A 175 -0.99 34.45 -13.07
N PRO A 176 -1.93 35.25 -13.65
CA PRO A 176 -1.66 36.66 -14.06
C PRO A 176 -1.08 37.52 -12.95
N ALA A 177 -1.51 37.30 -11.70
CA ALA A 177 -1.05 38.05 -10.54
C ALA A 177 0.47 37.91 -10.26
N LEU A 178 1.14 36.92 -10.83
CA LEU A 178 2.56 36.66 -10.65
C LEU A 178 3.40 37.24 -11.78
N HIS A 179 2.78 37.69 -12.88
CA HIS A 179 3.46 38.24 -14.04
C HIS A 179 3.54 39.76 -14.00
N LEU A 180 4.51 40.31 -14.73
CA LEU A 180 4.60 41.76 -14.94
C LEU A 180 3.33 42.27 -15.62
N ASN A 181 2.86 43.42 -15.21
CA ASN A 181 1.64 44.04 -15.71
C ASN A 181 0.36 43.16 -15.63
N PHE A 182 0.36 42.11 -14.77
CA PHE A 182 -0.72 41.11 -14.65
C PHE A 182 -1.04 40.40 -16.00
N ASP A 183 -0.05 40.32 -16.90
CA ASP A 183 -0.17 39.67 -18.18
C ASP A 183 0.63 38.36 -18.20
N PRO A 184 -0.03 37.20 -18.37
CA PRO A 184 0.62 35.88 -18.44
C PRO A 184 1.65 35.73 -19.58
N LEU A 185 1.58 36.59 -20.58
CA LEU A 185 2.57 36.62 -21.68
C LEU A 185 3.86 37.35 -21.29
N GLN A 186 3.85 38.10 -20.20
CA GLN A 186 5.03 38.78 -19.67
C GLN A 186 5.79 37.86 -18.71
N PRO A 187 7.11 38.11 -18.48
CA PRO A 187 7.88 37.40 -17.50
C PRO A 187 7.29 37.51 -16.09
N LEU A 188 7.63 36.55 -15.24
CA LEU A 188 7.26 36.60 -13.81
C LEU A 188 7.89 37.83 -13.14
N ARG A 189 7.20 38.38 -12.16
CA ARG A 189 7.74 39.48 -11.34
C ARG A 189 8.99 39.00 -10.58
N PRO A 190 9.98 39.87 -10.35
CA PRO A 190 11.19 39.51 -9.62
C PRO A 190 10.92 38.95 -8.19
N ASP A 191 9.82 39.36 -7.59
CA ASP A 191 9.40 39.03 -6.24
C ASP A 191 8.32 37.91 -6.17
N TYR A 192 8.12 37.14 -7.24
CA TYR A 192 7.03 36.18 -7.36
C TYR A 192 6.96 35.18 -6.19
N LEU A 193 8.13 34.83 -5.58
CA LEU A 193 8.21 33.92 -4.44
C LEU A 193 7.49 34.45 -3.19
N THR A 194 7.36 35.75 -3.03
CA THR A 194 6.64 36.34 -1.88
C THR A 194 5.14 35.96 -1.89
N SER A 195 4.63 35.62 -3.07
CA SER A 195 3.25 35.16 -3.25
C SER A 195 3.08 33.64 -3.03
N ILE A 196 4.16 32.89 -3.01
CA ILE A 196 4.15 31.44 -2.76
C ILE A 196 4.28 31.20 -1.24
N LYS A 197 3.15 31.13 -0.55
CA LYS A 197 3.13 31.03 0.92
C LYS A 197 3.48 29.62 1.41
N ASP A 198 3.07 28.57 0.69
CA ASP A 198 3.28 27.17 1.06
C ASP A 198 3.32 26.29 -0.19
N GLY A 199 3.72 25.04 -0.01
CA GLY A 199 3.63 24.03 -1.04
C GLY A 199 2.25 23.36 -1.13
N ASN A 200 2.09 22.46 -2.11
CA ASN A 200 0.82 21.75 -2.38
C ASN A 200 0.50 20.62 -1.39
N ASP A 201 1.41 20.35 -0.47
CA ASP A 201 1.31 19.27 0.53
C ASP A 201 1.38 17.85 -0.05
N LEU A 202 1.77 16.93 0.80
CA LEU A 202 1.64 15.49 0.55
C LEU A 202 0.16 15.11 0.61
N ASN A 203 -0.31 14.31 -0.35
CA ASN A 203 -1.68 13.83 -0.33
C ASN A 203 -2.03 13.26 1.07
N PRO A 204 -3.10 13.71 1.72
CA PRO A 204 -3.46 13.28 3.06
C PRO A 204 -3.58 11.75 3.24
N LEU A 205 -3.97 11.00 2.22
CA LEU A 205 -3.98 9.52 2.22
C LEU A 205 -2.58 8.92 2.36
N LEU A 206 -1.55 9.63 1.86
CA LEU A 206 -0.16 9.20 1.96
C LEU A 206 0.49 9.61 3.27
N GLN A 207 -0.17 10.46 4.08
CA GLN A 207 0.33 10.90 5.38
C GLN A 207 0.15 9.82 6.47
N ASN A 208 0.73 8.65 6.22
CA ASN A 208 0.71 7.48 7.06
C ASN A 208 2.14 6.96 7.24
N TYR A 209 2.43 6.26 8.34
CA TYR A 209 3.76 5.71 8.59
C TYR A 209 4.19 4.66 7.54
N TRP A 210 3.23 3.98 6.91
CA TRP A 210 3.51 3.05 5.82
C TRP A 210 4.17 3.73 4.61
N MET A 211 3.82 4.99 4.33
CA MET A 211 4.46 5.77 3.28
C MET A 211 5.96 5.99 3.55
N VAL A 212 6.37 5.95 4.83
CA VAL A 212 7.79 6.09 5.21
C VAL A 212 8.55 4.78 5.03
N ILE A 213 7.97 3.62 5.38
CA ILE A 213 8.69 2.36 5.48
C ILE A 213 8.46 1.40 4.30
N HIS A 214 7.25 1.37 3.72
CA HIS A 214 6.92 0.43 2.65
C HIS A 214 7.68 0.69 1.33
N PRO A 215 7.70 1.92 0.75
CA PRO A 215 8.36 2.14 -0.53
C PRO A 215 9.85 1.81 -0.52
N PRO A 216 10.66 2.17 0.50
CA PRO A 216 12.07 1.77 0.54
C PRO A 216 12.28 0.26 0.51
N VAL A 217 11.46 -0.52 1.21
CA VAL A 217 11.55 -1.98 1.22
C VAL A 217 11.13 -2.56 -0.14
N LEU A 218 10.04 -2.07 -0.72
CA LEU A 218 9.57 -2.49 -2.04
C LEU A 218 10.61 -2.18 -3.13
N PHE A 219 11.18 -0.98 -3.14
CA PHE A 219 12.21 -0.59 -4.11
C PHE A 219 13.52 -1.35 -3.92
N MET A 220 13.91 -1.71 -2.70
CA MET A 220 15.01 -2.64 -2.47
C MET A 220 14.70 -4.02 -3.07
N GLY A 221 13.46 -4.50 -2.92
CA GLY A 221 12.96 -5.71 -3.58
C GLY A 221 13.08 -5.61 -5.10
N PHE A 222 12.53 -4.58 -5.72
CA PHE A 222 12.60 -4.32 -7.17
C PHE A 222 14.04 -4.24 -7.66
N ALA A 223 14.87 -3.43 -7.00
CA ALA A 223 16.27 -3.27 -7.34
C ALA A 223 17.06 -4.58 -7.26
N SER A 224 16.75 -5.45 -6.29
CA SER A 224 17.47 -6.69 -6.10
C SER A 224 17.23 -7.74 -7.19
N THR A 225 16.11 -7.65 -7.93
CA THR A 225 15.80 -8.58 -9.03
C THR A 225 16.78 -8.47 -10.19
N ILE A 226 17.45 -7.33 -10.37
CA ILE A 226 18.48 -7.18 -11.40
C ILE A 226 19.68 -8.10 -11.16
N VAL A 227 19.98 -8.47 -9.91
CA VAL A 227 21.19 -9.24 -9.61
C VAL A 227 21.12 -10.65 -10.21
N PRO A 228 20.12 -11.50 -9.93
CA PRO A 228 20.00 -12.79 -10.58
C PRO A 228 19.81 -12.69 -12.10
N PHE A 229 19.11 -11.64 -12.60
CA PHE A 229 19.02 -11.33 -14.02
C PHE A 229 20.40 -11.06 -14.61
N ALA A 230 21.21 -10.19 -14.00
CA ALA A 230 22.54 -9.85 -14.50
C ALA A 230 23.48 -11.06 -14.52
N TYR A 231 23.42 -11.92 -13.50
CA TYR A 231 24.13 -13.19 -13.52
C TYR A 231 23.70 -14.11 -14.67
N ALA A 232 22.38 -14.19 -14.93
CA ALA A 232 21.86 -15.00 -16.02
C ALA A 232 22.33 -14.46 -17.38
N ILE A 233 22.21 -13.16 -17.64
CA ILE A 233 22.67 -12.55 -18.90
C ILE A 233 24.19 -12.62 -19.05
N ALA A 234 24.94 -12.36 -17.98
CA ALA A 234 26.37 -12.50 -17.96
C ALA A 234 26.81 -13.94 -18.32
N ALA A 235 26.10 -14.95 -17.82
CA ALA A 235 26.37 -16.35 -18.13
C ALA A 235 26.12 -16.70 -19.59
N LEU A 236 25.02 -16.18 -20.17
CA LEU A 236 24.72 -16.34 -21.61
C LEU A 236 25.78 -15.67 -22.47
N TRP A 237 26.17 -14.45 -22.12
CA TRP A 237 27.16 -13.66 -22.84
C TRP A 237 28.56 -14.28 -22.80
N THR A 238 29.01 -14.68 -21.58
CA THR A 238 30.36 -15.26 -21.38
C THR A 238 30.41 -16.76 -21.64
N LYS A 239 29.30 -17.40 -22.02
CA LYS A 239 29.15 -18.85 -22.24
C LYS A 239 29.46 -19.73 -21.02
N GLN A 240 29.38 -19.16 -19.81
CA GLN A 240 29.58 -19.91 -18.54
C GLN A 240 28.22 -20.38 -17.98
N LEU A 241 27.51 -21.18 -18.80
CA LEU A 241 26.08 -21.44 -18.66
C LEU A 241 25.61 -22.08 -17.35
N GLY A 242 26.47 -22.82 -16.63
CA GLY A 242 26.11 -23.49 -15.36
C GLY A 242 26.72 -22.86 -14.11
N GLU A 243 27.75 -22.03 -14.25
CA GLU A 243 28.59 -21.59 -13.13
C GLU A 243 27.97 -20.44 -12.33
N TRP A 244 27.07 -19.66 -12.97
CA TRP A 244 26.41 -18.52 -12.36
C TRP A 244 25.41 -18.88 -11.25
N ILE A 245 24.94 -20.12 -11.24
CA ILE A 245 23.92 -20.62 -10.30
C ILE A 245 24.36 -20.48 -8.83
N LYS A 246 25.64 -20.80 -8.57
CA LYS A 246 26.16 -20.76 -7.19
C LYS A 246 26.24 -19.33 -6.62
N PRO A 247 26.83 -18.35 -7.33
CA PRO A 247 26.85 -16.97 -6.83
C PRO A 247 25.48 -16.27 -6.89
N ALA A 248 24.59 -16.60 -7.82
CA ALA A 248 23.27 -16.01 -7.93
C ALA A 248 22.28 -16.46 -6.85
N LEU A 249 22.44 -17.69 -6.30
CA LEU A 249 21.49 -18.25 -5.35
C LEU A 249 21.24 -17.40 -4.08
N PRO A 250 22.26 -16.86 -3.38
CA PRO A 250 22.01 -15.97 -2.23
C PRO A 250 21.21 -14.73 -2.61
N TRP A 251 21.49 -14.14 -3.76
CA TRP A 251 20.79 -12.96 -4.28
C TRP A 251 19.35 -13.29 -4.66
N SER A 252 19.09 -14.44 -5.25
CA SER A 252 17.74 -14.91 -5.56
C SER A 252 16.89 -15.09 -4.29
N LEU A 253 17.48 -15.65 -3.23
CA LEU A 253 16.82 -15.78 -1.92
C LEU A 253 16.54 -14.41 -1.29
N PHE A 254 17.49 -13.48 -1.35
CA PHE A 254 17.33 -12.10 -0.87
C PHE A 254 16.22 -11.39 -1.61
N SER A 255 16.26 -11.40 -2.95
CA SER A 255 15.29 -10.75 -3.80
C SER A 255 13.88 -11.26 -3.54
N THR A 256 13.69 -12.59 -3.48
CA THR A 256 12.41 -13.21 -3.20
C THR A 256 11.87 -12.82 -1.81
N ALA A 257 12.74 -12.78 -0.80
CA ALA A 257 12.35 -12.42 0.56
C ALA A 257 11.94 -10.94 0.66
N VAL A 258 12.80 -10.04 0.19
CA VAL A 258 12.57 -8.59 0.35
C VAL A 258 11.41 -8.10 -0.50
N LEU A 259 11.31 -8.59 -1.75
CA LEU A 259 10.19 -8.23 -2.61
C LEU A 259 8.87 -8.74 -2.03
N GLY A 260 8.81 -9.98 -1.54
CA GLY A 260 7.62 -10.52 -0.91
C GLY A 260 7.19 -9.75 0.34
N VAL A 261 8.15 -9.38 1.20
CA VAL A 261 7.86 -8.51 2.36
C VAL A 261 7.37 -7.15 1.89
N GLY A 262 8.03 -6.53 0.90
CA GLY A 262 7.63 -5.24 0.36
C GLY A 262 6.19 -5.24 -0.16
N ILE A 263 5.80 -6.25 -0.94
CA ILE A 263 4.42 -6.40 -1.44
C ILE A 263 3.44 -6.50 -0.27
N MET A 264 3.71 -7.34 0.71
CA MET A 264 2.80 -7.55 1.84
C MET A 264 2.75 -6.37 2.82
N MET A 265 3.81 -5.56 2.90
CA MET A 265 3.74 -4.26 3.59
C MET A 265 2.77 -3.30 2.89
N GLY A 266 2.68 -3.35 1.56
CA GLY A 266 1.63 -2.64 0.80
C GLY A 266 0.23 -3.15 1.15
N GLY A 267 0.04 -4.46 1.29
CA GLY A 267 -1.21 -5.05 1.75
C GLY A 267 -1.59 -4.62 3.19
N MET A 268 -0.62 -4.52 4.09
CA MET A 268 -0.86 -3.97 5.44
C MET A 268 -1.23 -2.48 5.38
N TRP A 269 -0.58 -1.72 4.52
CA TRP A 269 -0.95 -0.32 4.31
C TRP A 269 -2.38 -0.19 3.78
N ALA A 270 -2.76 -0.98 2.76
CA ALA A 270 -4.13 -1.01 2.26
C ALA A 270 -5.14 -1.35 3.37
N TYR A 271 -4.82 -2.32 4.22
CA TYR A 271 -5.65 -2.73 5.34
C TYR A 271 -5.83 -1.64 6.40
N GLU A 272 -4.76 -0.90 6.75
CA GLU A 272 -4.80 0.08 7.85
C GLU A 272 -5.16 1.51 7.41
N SER A 273 -5.08 1.82 6.11
CA SER A 273 -5.12 3.22 5.66
C SER A 273 -6.01 3.48 4.46
N LEU A 274 -6.60 2.44 3.87
CA LEU A 274 -7.42 2.60 2.68
C LEU A 274 -8.80 2.01 2.90
N SER A 275 -9.80 2.65 2.32
CA SER A 275 -11.21 2.23 2.40
C SER A 275 -11.57 1.07 1.46
N PHE A 276 -10.62 0.22 1.07
CA PHE A 276 -10.89 -0.96 0.24
C PHE A 276 -11.68 -2.05 0.96
N GLY A 277 -11.81 -1.93 2.29
CA GLY A 277 -12.45 -2.96 3.10
C GLY A 277 -11.67 -4.27 3.15
N GLY A 278 -10.33 -4.19 3.00
CA GLY A 278 -9.46 -5.35 3.04
C GLY A 278 -7.99 -5.01 2.74
N TYR A 279 -7.16 -6.02 2.75
CA TYR A 279 -5.71 -5.93 2.57
C TYR A 279 -5.26 -6.18 1.13
N TRP A 280 -6.15 -6.62 0.23
CA TRP A 280 -5.87 -6.92 -1.17
C TRP A 280 -7.13 -6.74 -2.02
N ALA A 281 -7.05 -5.96 -3.07
CA ALA A 281 -8.16 -5.64 -3.95
C ALA A 281 -7.97 -6.13 -5.40
N TRP A 282 -6.87 -6.85 -5.70
CA TRP A 282 -6.44 -7.14 -7.06
C TRP A 282 -6.27 -5.88 -7.93
N ASP A 283 -5.90 -4.77 -7.27
CA ASP A 283 -5.58 -3.53 -7.98
C ASP A 283 -4.45 -3.79 -9.00
N PRO A 284 -4.48 -3.17 -10.19
CA PRO A 284 -3.45 -3.35 -11.20
C PRO A 284 -2.01 -3.09 -10.71
N VAL A 285 -1.80 -2.18 -9.75
CA VAL A 285 -0.48 -1.90 -9.16
C VAL A 285 -0.04 -2.99 -8.20
N GLU A 286 -0.97 -3.53 -7.41
CA GLU A 286 -0.73 -4.71 -6.57
C GLU A 286 -0.31 -5.90 -7.44
N ASN A 287 -1.08 -6.21 -8.47
CA ASN A 287 -0.83 -7.29 -9.43
C ASN A 287 0.52 -7.12 -10.14
N ALA A 288 0.84 -5.88 -10.57
CA ALA A 288 2.08 -5.57 -11.24
C ALA A 288 3.31 -5.83 -10.37
N SER A 289 3.22 -5.75 -9.05
CA SER A 289 4.29 -6.10 -8.13
C SER A 289 4.33 -7.61 -7.80
N LEU A 290 3.18 -8.27 -7.77
CA LEU A 290 3.04 -9.71 -7.47
C LEU A 290 3.63 -10.59 -8.58
N VAL A 291 3.38 -10.28 -9.84
CA VAL A 291 3.81 -11.09 -11.00
C VAL A 291 5.33 -11.30 -11.06
N PRO A 292 6.19 -10.26 -10.92
CA PRO A 292 7.63 -10.48 -10.87
C PRO A 292 8.07 -11.28 -9.64
N TRP A 293 7.39 -11.16 -8.50
CA TRP A 293 7.68 -12.00 -7.34
C TRP A 293 7.38 -13.48 -7.62
N MET A 294 6.24 -13.78 -8.24
CA MET A 294 5.85 -15.14 -8.62
C MET A 294 6.87 -15.78 -9.57
N THR A 295 7.29 -15.05 -10.61
CA THR A 295 8.32 -15.54 -11.54
C THR A 295 9.68 -15.69 -10.87
N GLY A 296 10.03 -14.82 -9.92
CA GLY A 296 11.22 -14.94 -9.08
C GLY A 296 11.21 -16.18 -8.20
N VAL A 297 10.06 -16.52 -7.60
CA VAL A 297 9.85 -17.76 -6.84
C VAL A 297 10.03 -18.99 -7.74
N ALA A 298 9.42 -18.98 -8.94
CA ALA A 298 9.59 -20.06 -9.92
C ALA A 298 11.07 -20.22 -10.33
N GLY A 299 11.77 -19.09 -10.58
CA GLY A 299 13.19 -19.06 -10.86
C GLY A 299 14.06 -19.62 -9.72
N LEU A 300 13.75 -19.29 -8.48
CA LEU A 300 14.44 -19.82 -7.31
C LEU A 300 14.28 -21.35 -7.19
N HIS A 301 13.08 -21.87 -7.41
CA HIS A 301 12.85 -23.33 -7.35
C HIS A 301 13.57 -24.07 -8.48
N THR A 302 13.49 -23.59 -9.72
CA THR A 302 14.22 -24.20 -10.84
C THR A 302 15.75 -24.10 -10.68
N LEU A 303 16.24 -23.00 -10.08
CA LEU A 303 17.66 -22.86 -9.70
C LEU A 303 18.08 -23.91 -8.68
N LEU A 304 17.26 -24.19 -7.67
CA LEU A 304 17.52 -25.23 -6.67
C LEU A 304 17.49 -26.63 -7.29
N ILE A 305 16.59 -26.89 -8.23
CA ILE A 305 16.53 -28.13 -9.01
C ILE A 305 17.85 -28.32 -9.78
N TYR A 306 18.24 -27.31 -10.57
CA TYR A 306 19.48 -27.39 -11.34
C TYR A 306 20.71 -27.66 -10.46
N LYS A 307 20.81 -26.95 -9.35
CA LYS A 307 21.91 -27.13 -8.40
C LYS A 307 21.97 -28.55 -7.83
N ALA A 308 20.85 -29.22 -7.66
CA ALA A 308 20.76 -30.57 -7.06
C ALA A 308 20.93 -31.68 -8.09
N THR A 309 20.37 -31.53 -9.28
CA THR A 309 20.21 -32.61 -10.26
C THR A 309 20.77 -32.28 -11.65
N GLY A 310 20.94 -31.02 -11.97
CA GLY A 310 21.32 -30.53 -13.30
C GLY A 310 20.16 -30.32 -14.27
N HIS A 311 18.91 -30.59 -13.82
CA HIS A 311 17.70 -30.35 -14.63
C HIS A 311 17.25 -28.88 -14.57
N SER A 312 16.37 -28.48 -15.49
CA SER A 312 15.64 -27.20 -15.47
C SER A 312 16.47 -25.92 -15.68
N LEU A 313 17.72 -26.00 -16.20
CA LEU A 313 18.56 -24.81 -16.40
C LEU A 313 17.93 -23.81 -17.38
N ARG A 314 17.31 -24.27 -18.47
CA ARG A 314 16.62 -23.40 -19.44
C ARG A 314 15.48 -22.60 -18.79
N ALA A 315 14.67 -23.25 -17.98
CA ALA A 315 13.61 -22.62 -17.24
C ALA A 315 14.16 -21.59 -16.22
N THR A 316 15.28 -21.90 -15.58
CA THR A 316 15.96 -20.98 -14.62
C THR A 316 16.39 -19.67 -15.31
N PHE A 317 16.99 -19.76 -16.51
CA PHE A 317 17.33 -18.58 -17.29
C PHE A 317 16.08 -17.78 -17.62
N LEU A 318 15.06 -18.45 -18.18
CA LEU A 318 13.82 -17.79 -18.58
C LEU A 318 13.14 -17.07 -17.43
N PHE A 319 13.00 -17.71 -16.29
CA PHE A 319 12.31 -17.12 -15.15
C PHE A 319 13.05 -15.90 -14.58
N PHE A 320 14.37 -15.91 -14.44
CA PHE A 320 15.08 -14.72 -13.97
C PHE A 320 15.13 -13.60 -15.00
N ILE A 321 15.14 -13.91 -16.29
CA ILE A 321 14.95 -12.90 -17.33
C ILE A 321 13.57 -12.27 -17.20
N LEU A 322 12.52 -13.07 -17.15
CA LEU A 322 11.14 -12.58 -17.02
C LEU A 322 10.91 -11.81 -15.72
N THR A 323 11.51 -12.23 -14.60
CA THR A 323 11.38 -11.53 -13.32
C THR A 323 11.78 -10.07 -13.45
N PHE A 324 12.94 -9.79 -14.00
CA PHE A 324 13.39 -8.40 -14.16
C PHE A 324 12.58 -7.66 -15.24
N LEU A 325 12.26 -8.30 -16.34
CA LEU A 325 11.41 -7.70 -17.38
C LEU A 325 10.02 -7.35 -16.86
N PHE A 326 9.45 -8.16 -15.97
CA PHE A 326 8.17 -7.84 -15.34
C PHE A 326 8.30 -6.70 -14.31
N ILE A 327 9.45 -6.48 -13.67
CA ILE A 327 9.69 -5.25 -12.89
C ILE A 327 9.66 -4.02 -13.79
N LEU A 328 10.30 -4.08 -14.95
CA LEU A 328 10.27 -2.97 -15.91
C LEU A 328 8.87 -2.75 -16.47
N TYR A 329 8.16 -3.82 -16.79
CA TYR A 329 6.75 -3.76 -17.23
C TYR A 329 5.82 -3.23 -16.15
N SER A 330 6.00 -3.65 -14.90
CA SER A 330 5.31 -3.10 -13.73
C SER A 330 5.51 -1.59 -13.63
N THR A 331 6.76 -1.14 -13.80
CA THR A 331 7.09 0.30 -13.80
C THR A 331 6.42 1.04 -14.95
N PHE A 332 6.39 0.44 -16.14
CA PHE A 332 5.65 0.99 -17.27
C PHE A 332 4.15 1.11 -16.96
N LEU A 333 3.50 0.06 -16.46
CA LEU A 333 2.09 0.10 -16.12
C LEU A 333 1.76 1.20 -15.11
N THR A 334 2.54 1.29 -14.04
CA THR A 334 2.25 2.18 -12.91
C THR A 334 2.60 3.64 -13.16
N ARG A 335 3.57 3.93 -14.05
CA ARG A 335 4.14 5.28 -14.26
C ARG A 335 3.78 5.92 -15.59
N SER A 336 3.23 5.17 -16.55
CA SER A 336 2.87 5.68 -17.86
C SER A 336 1.49 6.36 -17.93
N GLY A 337 0.72 6.30 -16.85
CA GLY A 337 -0.69 6.75 -16.86
C GLY A 337 -1.64 5.84 -17.67
N ILE A 338 -1.15 4.72 -18.21
CA ILE A 338 -1.96 3.83 -19.05
C ILE A 338 -3.10 3.15 -18.28
N LEU A 339 -2.94 2.98 -16.96
CA LEU A 339 -3.96 2.42 -16.08
C LEU A 339 -5.12 3.40 -15.86
N GLY A 340 -4.87 4.72 -15.92
CA GLY A 340 -5.90 5.74 -15.75
C GLY A 340 -6.74 5.52 -14.49
N GLU A 341 -8.05 5.51 -14.65
CA GLU A 341 -9.02 5.32 -13.56
C GLU A 341 -9.18 3.86 -13.10
N THR A 342 -8.48 2.90 -13.73
CA THR A 342 -8.58 1.48 -13.36
C THR A 342 -7.80 1.13 -12.10
N SER A 343 -6.97 2.04 -11.60
CA SER A 343 -6.20 1.87 -10.36
C SER A 343 -6.20 3.15 -9.54
N VAL A 344 -6.46 3.03 -8.25
CA VAL A 344 -6.35 4.15 -7.28
C VAL A 344 -4.90 4.57 -7.00
N HIS A 345 -3.93 3.74 -7.41
CA HIS A 345 -2.49 3.97 -7.25
C HIS A 345 -1.81 4.45 -8.53
N ALA A 346 -2.55 4.64 -9.64
CA ALA A 346 -1.98 5.08 -10.89
C ALA A 346 -1.50 6.53 -10.82
N PHE A 347 -0.30 6.77 -11.36
CA PHE A 347 0.21 8.13 -11.51
C PHE A 347 -0.37 8.75 -12.78
N THR A 348 -0.58 10.07 -12.74
CA THR A 348 -0.91 10.83 -13.94
C THR A 348 0.25 10.78 -14.93
N ASP A 349 -0.07 10.79 -16.24
CA ASP A 349 0.91 10.81 -17.29
C ASP A 349 1.79 12.08 -17.22
N LEU A 350 3.09 11.89 -17.04
CA LEU A 350 4.08 12.96 -17.03
C LEU A 350 4.86 13.04 -18.36
N GLY A 351 4.33 12.43 -19.44
CA GLY A 351 4.93 12.43 -20.77
C GLY A 351 6.12 11.49 -20.96
N MET A 352 6.33 10.52 -20.06
CA MET A 352 7.46 9.58 -20.10
C MET A 352 7.12 8.20 -20.68
N ASN A 353 5.97 8.02 -21.32
CA ASN A 353 5.48 6.71 -21.80
C ASN A 353 6.48 6.02 -22.71
N TRP A 354 7.00 6.74 -23.71
CA TRP A 354 7.96 6.19 -24.65
C TRP A 354 9.30 5.85 -24.02
N GLN A 355 9.74 6.63 -23.05
CA GLN A 355 10.98 6.37 -22.33
C GLN A 355 10.87 5.12 -21.46
N LEU A 356 9.75 4.94 -20.76
CA LEU A 356 9.48 3.74 -19.96
C LEU A 356 9.36 2.49 -20.84
N LEU A 357 8.68 2.60 -21.99
CA LEU A 357 8.62 1.52 -22.95
C LEU A 357 10.00 1.20 -23.53
N SER A 358 10.78 2.22 -23.88
CA SER A 358 12.16 2.04 -24.34
C SER A 358 13.02 1.36 -23.29
N PHE A 359 12.88 1.73 -22.02
CA PHE A 359 13.59 1.09 -20.91
C PHE A 359 13.26 -0.40 -20.82
N LEU A 360 12.00 -0.79 -21.00
CA LEU A 360 11.63 -2.20 -21.09
C LEU A 360 12.28 -2.89 -22.31
N LEU A 361 12.18 -2.29 -23.49
CA LEU A 361 12.60 -2.90 -24.74
C LEU A 361 14.11 -3.08 -24.86
N ILE A 362 14.93 -2.12 -24.37
CA ILE A 362 16.40 -2.22 -24.38
C ILE A 362 16.94 -3.34 -23.50
N PHE A 363 16.15 -3.80 -22.53
CA PHE A 363 16.47 -5.01 -21.74
C PHE A 363 15.81 -6.26 -22.32
N ALA A 364 14.57 -6.16 -22.76
CA ALA A 364 13.81 -7.32 -23.26
C ALA A 364 14.42 -7.90 -24.54
N ILE A 365 14.68 -7.05 -25.55
CA ILE A 365 15.16 -7.51 -26.87
C ILE A 365 16.52 -8.21 -26.76
N PRO A 366 17.59 -7.63 -26.16
CA PRO A 366 18.86 -8.31 -26.06
C PRO A 366 18.83 -9.55 -25.18
N SER A 367 18.11 -9.53 -24.04
CA SER A 367 18.09 -10.66 -23.11
C SER A 367 17.37 -11.87 -23.72
N LEU A 368 16.24 -11.67 -24.40
CA LEU A 368 15.51 -12.73 -25.08
C LEU A 368 16.31 -13.23 -26.30
N TRP A 369 16.95 -12.33 -27.04
CA TRP A 369 17.80 -12.69 -28.16
C TRP A 369 18.98 -13.57 -27.72
N TRP A 370 19.72 -13.19 -26.66
CA TRP A 370 20.80 -14.02 -26.12
C TRP A 370 20.30 -15.36 -25.60
N PHE A 371 19.16 -15.38 -24.93
CA PHE A 371 18.55 -16.62 -24.44
C PHE A 371 18.23 -17.56 -25.60
N LEU A 372 17.53 -17.07 -26.64
CA LEU A 372 17.15 -17.86 -27.82
C LEU A 372 18.38 -18.33 -28.61
N LYS A 373 19.36 -17.45 -28.82
CA LYS A 373 20.62 -17.80 -29.49
C LYS A 373 21.41 -18.88 -28.76
N SER A 374 21.41 -18.84 -27.44
CA SER A 374 22.14 -19.82 -26.62
C SER A 374 21.30 -21.03 -26.24
N TYR A 375 20.02 -21.10 -26.62
CA TYR A 375 19.09 -22.12 -26.14
C TYR A 375 19.54 -23.56 -26.40
N SER A 376 20.11 -23.84 -27.57
CA SER A 376 20.64 -25.17 -27.93
C SER A 376 21.94 -25.50 -27.19
N GLN A 377 22.70 -24.48 -26.75
CA GLN A 377 23.97 -24.64 -26.03
C GLN A 377 23.78 -24.82 -24.52
N ILE A 378 22.60 -24.45 -23.98
CA ILE A 378 22.30 -24.61 -22.57
C ILE A 378 22.22 -26.11 -22.24
N PRO A 379 23.07 -26.59 -21.31
CA PRO A 379 23.10 -27.99 -20.95
C PRO A 379 21.73 -28.51 -20.51
N THR A 380 21.33 -29.64 -21.04
CA THR A 380 20.10 -30.33 -20.68
C THR A 380 20.37 -31.81 -20.47
N ILE A 381 19.74 -32.38 -19.44
CA ILE A 381 19.76 -33.82 -19.23
C ILE A 381 18.63 -34.43 -20.07
N LYS A 382 18.96 -35.40 -20.95
CA LYS A 382 18.00 -36.07 -21.82
C LYS A 382 17.09 -37.06 -21.09
N LYS A 383 17.54 -37.56 -19.91
CA LYS A 383 16.73 -38.48 -19.09
C LYS A 383 15.59 -37.69 -18.46
N GLU A 384 14.37 -38.17 -18.62
CA GLU A 384 13.19 -37.59 -17.98
C GLU A 384 13.28 -37.70 -16.45
N GLU A 385 12.67 -36.73 -15.78
CA GLU A 385 12.57 -36.70 -14.33
C GLU A 385 11.54 -37.74 -13.88
N GLU A 386 11.87 -38.51 -12.86
CA GLU A 386 10.94 -39.50 -12.33
C GLU A 386 9.82 -38.84 -11.52
N ALA A 387 8.57 -39.26 -11.71
CA ALA A 387 7.42 -38.77 -10.96
C ALA A 387 7.54 -38.98 -9.43
N SER A 388 8.43 -39.89 -8.98
CA SER A 388 8.76 -40.08 -7.57
C SER A 388 9.81 -39.11 -7.02
N SER A 389 10.27 -38.16 -7.84
CA SER A 389 11.35 -37.24 -7.49
C SER A 389 10.86 -35.89 -6.98
N ARG A 390 11.68 -35.25 -6.14
CA ARG A 390 11.43 -33.88 -5.67
C ARG A 390 11.46 -32.88 -6.81
N GLU A 391 12.42 -32.98 -7.69
CA GLU A 391 12.63 -32.05 -8.81
C GLU A 391 11.45 -31.97 -9.75
N PHE A 392 10.82 -33.11 -10.05
CA PHE A 392 9.62 -33.18 -10.88
C PHE A 392 8.49 -32.31 -10.28
N TRP A 393 8.16 -32.50 -9.00
CA TRP A 393 7.07 -31.77 -8.37
C TRP A 393 7.41 -30.30 -8.09
N MET A 394 8.68 -30.00 -7.82
CA MET A 394 9.14 -28.60 -7.73
C MET A 394 9.01 -27.88 -9.08
N PHE A 395 9.32 -28.55 -10.18
CA PHE A 395 9.17 -28.01 -11.52
C PHE A 395 7.70 -27.78 -11.87
N ILE A 396 6.84 -28.77 -11.58
CA ILE A 396 5.37 -28.63 -11.75
C ILE A 396 4.84 -27.43 -10.93
N GLY A 397 5.26 -27.29 -9.67
CA GLY A 397 4.91 -26.14 -8.86
C GLY A 397 5.36 -24.81 -9.46
N SER A 398 6.59 -24.76 -9.99
CA SER A 398 7.12 -23.58 -10.70
C SER A 398 6.29 -23.23 -11.95
N LEU A 399 5.84 -24.24 -12.70
CA LEU A 399 4.99 -24.06 -13.86
C LEU A 399 3.61 -23.53 -13.48
N VAL A 400 3.01 -24.07 -12.40
CA VAL A 400 1.70 -23.61 -11.89
C VAL A 400 1.78 -22.14 -11.46
N ILE A 401 2.84 -21.74 -10.73
CA ILE A 401 3.08 -20.34 -10.34
C ILE A 401 3.21 -19.46 -11.59
N PHE A 402 3.93 -19.92 -12.60
CA PHE A 402 4.14 -19.15 -13.83
C PHE A 402 2.85 -18.99 -14.64
N LEU A 403 2.06 -20.04 -14.78
CA LEU A 403 0.77 -19.95 -15.45
C LEU A 403 -0.20 -19.02 -14.71
N SER A 404 -0.21 -19.09 -13.39
CA SER A 404 -0.95 -18.13 -12.57
C SER A 404 -0.50 -16.69 -12.82
N ALA A 405 0.81 -16.44 -12.87
CA ALA A 405 1.37 -15.11 -13.17
C ALA A 405 0.93 -14.61 -14.57
N ILE A 406 0.85 -15.49 -15.58
CA ILE A 406 0.36 -15.14 -16.92
C ILE A 406 -1.12 -14.73 -16.86
N VAL A 407 -1.96 -15.45 -16.12
CA VAL A 407 -3.38 -15.10 -15.97
C VAL A 407 -3.52 -13.72 -15.31
N ILE A 408 -2.78 -13.48 -14.23
CA ILE A 408 -2.82 -12.20 -13.51
C ILE A 408 -2.37 -11.05 -14.42
N ILE A 409 -1.21 -11.17 -15.07
CA ILE A 409 -0.70 -10.08 -15.91
C ILE A 409 -1.57 -9.86 -17.14
N GLY A 410 -2.17 -10.91 -17.69
CA GLY A 410 -3.08 -10.81 -18.83
C GLY A 410 -4.30 -9.97 -18.51
N GLN A 411 -4.98 -10.23 -17.39
CA GLN A 411 -6.13 -9.44 -16.94
C GLN A 411 -5.71 -8.00 -16.54
N THR A 412 -4.58 -7.85 -15.88
CA THR A 412 -4.05 -6.53 -15.48
C THR A 412 -3.69 -5.66 -16.68
N SER A 413 -3.33 -6.28 -17.82
CA SER A 413 -2.89 -5.60 -19.04
C SER A 413 -4.05 -5.20 -19.98
N LEU A 414 -5.31 -5.35 -19.59
CA LEU A 414 -6.47 -4.97 -20.43
C LEU A 414 -6.37 -3.51 -20.95
N PRO A 415 -5.97 -2.49 -20.16
CA PRO A 415 -5.80 -1.14 -20.68
C PRO A 415 -4.72 -1.03 -21.77
N VAL A 416 -3.64 -1.84 -21.66
CA VAL A 416 -2.57 -1.88 -22.67
C VAL A 416 -3.11 -2.51 -23.96
N PHE A 417 -3.86 -3.62 -23.87
CA PHE A 417 -4.47 -4.25 -25.04
C PHE A 417 -5.47 -3.32 -25.70
N ASN A 418 -6.29 -2.62 -24.95
CA ASN A 418 -7.23 -1.64 -25.46
C ASN A 418 -6.50 -0.53 -26.26
N LYS A 419 -5.40 -0.02 -25.72
CA LYS A 419 -4.62 1.03 -26.40
C LYS A 419 -3.88 0.52 -27.63
N LEU A 420 -3.35 -0.71 -27.57
CA LEU A 420 -2.54 -1.29 -28.64
C LEU A 420 -3.39 -1.75 -29.83
N PHE A 421 -4.53 -2.40 -29.54
CA PHE A 421 -5.40 -3.00 -30.54
C PHE A 421 -6.68 -2.21 -30.80
N ASN A 422 -6.81 -1.01 -30.21
CA ASN A 422 -7.99 -0.15 -30.29
C ASN A 422 -9.29 -0.89 -29.91
N THR A 423 -9.21 -1.74 -28.90
CA THR A 423 -10.34 -2.49 -28.35
C THR A 423 -10.98 -1.76 -27.18
N LYS A 424 -12.15 -2.21 -26.74
CA LYS A 424 -12.88 -1.66 -25.58
C LYS A 424 -13.22 -2.76 -24.59
N LEU A 425 -12.23 -3.62 -24.28
CA LEU A 425 -12.40 -4.68 -23.30
C LEU A 425 -12.60 -4.06 -21.92
N ALA A 426 -13.71 -4.40 -21.28
CA ALA A 426 -13.98 -3.98 -19.92
C ALA A 426 -13.46 -5.00 -18.90
N PRO A 427 -13.00 -4.57 -17.72
CA PRO A 427 -12.73 -5.49 -16.64
C PRO A 427 -14.02 -6.22 -16.21
N PRO A 428 -13.92 -7.40 -15.59
CA PRO A 428 -15.07 -8.12 -15.05
C PRO A 428 -15.85 -7.26 -14.04
N ALA A 429 -17.17 -7.42 -13.98
CA ALA A 429 -18.02 -6.69 -13.03
C ALA A 429 -17.64 -6.97 -11.56
N ASP A 430 -17.22 -8.20 -11.26
CA ASP A 430 -16.67 -8.61 -9.97
C ASP A 430 -15.21 -9.01 -10.18
N VAL A 431 -14.32 -8.03 -10.07
CA VAL A 431 -12.87 -8.19 -10.28
C VAL A 431 -12.29 -9.17 -9.27
N GLU A 432 -12.67 -9.04 -7.99
CA GLU A 432 -12.16 -9.89 -6.92
C GLU A 432 -12.51 -11.36 -7.18
N PHE A 433 -13.75 -11.64 -7.47
CA PHE A 433 -14.18 -13.02 -7.77
C PHE A 433 -13.54 -13.58 -9.04
N SER A 434 -13.34 -12.75 -10.07
CA SER A 434 -12.68 -13.18 -11.31
C SER A 434 -11.28 -13.72 -11.08
N TYR A 435 -10.47 -13.03 -10.26
CA TYR A 435 -9.15 -13.52 -9.88
C TYR A 435 -9.25 -14.71 -8.91
N ASN A 436 -10.06 -14.59 -7.86
CA ASN A 436 -10.18 -15.61 -6.83
C ASN A 436 -10.65 -16.95 -7.38
N SER A 437 -11.54 -16.97 -8.37
CA SER A 437 -12.05 -18.20 -9.01
C SER A 437 -10.96 -19.04 -9.69
N VAL A 438 -9.87 -18.42 -10.15
CA VAL A 438 -8.70 -19.11 -10.71
C VAL A 438 -7.66 -19.39 -9.63
N GLN A 439 -7.36 -18.39 -8.79
CA GLN A 439 -6.29 -18.48 -7.82
C GLN A 439 -6.56 -19.48 -6.71
N ILE A 440 -7.82 -19.82 -6.43
CA ILE A 440 -8.16 -20.86 -5.45
C ILE A 440 -7.63 -22.24 -5.87
N TYR A 441 -7.72 -22.61 -7.15
CA TYR A 441 -7.17 -23.87 -7.66
C TYR A 441 -5.63 -23.87 -7.64
N VAL A 442 -5.02 -22.72 -7.96
CA VAL A 442 -3.58 -22.55 -7.83
C VAL A 442 -3.14 -22.75 -6.37
N ALA A 443 -3.87 -22.16 -5.41
CA ALA A 443 -3.59 -22.31 -3.99
C ALA A 443 -3.69 -23.77 -3.52
N ILE A 444 -4.73 -24.51 -3.98
CA ILE A 444 -4.91 -25.94 -3.70
C ILE A 444 -3.70 -26.75 -4.16
N ILE A 445 -3.30 -26.56 -5.42
CA ILE A 445 -2.19 -27.30 -6.02
C ILE A 445 -0.88 -26.96 -5.30
N LEU A 446 -0.60 -25.68 -5.10
CA LEU A 446 0.64 -25.24 -4.43
C LEU A 446 0.71 -25.68 -2.97
N ALA A 447 -0.39 -25.62 -2.23
CA ALA A 447 -0.44 -26.11 -0.85
C ALA A 447 -0.14 -27.60 -0.80
N PHE A 448 -0.77 -28.41 -1.68
CA PHE A 448 -0.50 -29.86 -1.75
C PHE A 448 0.97 -30.14 -2.10
N LEU A 449 1.50 -29.52 -3.16
CA LEU A 449 2.89 -29.73 -3.59
C LEU A 449 3.89 -29.29 -2.52
N THR A 450 3.63 -28.19 -1.84
CA THR A 450 4.48 -27.67 -0.78
C THR A 450 4.49 -28.58 0.44
N ALA A 451 3.38 -29.23 0.75
CA ALA A 451 3.30 -30.19 1.85
C ALA A 451 4.12 -31.44 1.60
N ILE A 452 4.11 -31.99 0.38
CA ILE A 452 4.71 -33.29 0.07
C ILE A 452 6.17 -33.20 -0.41
N SER A 453 6.55 -32.10 -1.12
CA SER A 453 7.82 -32.03 -1.85
C SER A 453 9.06 -32.20 -0.98
N HIS A 454 9.03 -31.73 0.27
CA HIS A 454 10.16 -31.89 1.20
C HIS A 454 10.39 -33.34 1.61
N TYR A 455 9.40 -34.20 1.59
CA TYR A 455 9.51 -35.64 1.92
C TYR A 455 10.00 -36.46 0.73
N LEU A 456 9.96 -35.91 -0.48
CA LEU A 456 10.56 -36.51 -1.65
C LEU A 456 12.07 -36.25 -1.68
N LYS A 457 12.81 -37.22 -2.18
CA LYS A 457 14.27 -37.10 -2.43
C LYS A 457 14.48 -36.62 -3.88
N TYR A 458 15.64 -36.03 -4.11
CA TYR A 458 16.08 -35.77 -5.48
C TYR A 458 16.37 -37.08 -6.19
N ARG A 459 16.04 -37.18 -7.46
CA ARG A 459 16.10 -38.32 -8.38
C ARG A 459 15.01 -39.35 -8.11
N THR A 460 15.08 -40.10 -7.00
CA THR A 460 14.14 -41.18 -6.69
C THR A 460 13.81 -41.23 -5.21
N THR A 461 12.55 -41.52 -4.89
CA THR A 461 12.07 -41.64 -3.52
C THR A 461 11.59 -43.05 -3.25
N ASP A 462 12.10 -43.69 -2.22
CA ASP A 462 11.58 -44.97 -1.75
C ASP A 462 10.15 -44.76 -1.20
N ARG A 463 9.20 -45.52 -1.78
CA ARG A 463 7.79 -45.44 -1.42
C ARG A 463 7.47 -45.77 0.04
N LYS A 464 8.18 -46.78 0.61
CA LYS A 464 7.98 -47.18 2.01
C LYS A 464 8.43 -46.09 2.98
N ILE A 465 9.60 -45.51 2.72
CA ILE A 465 10.16 -44.42 3.55
C ILE A 465 9.28 -43.19 3.44
N PHE A 466 8.78 -42.87 2.24
CA PHE A 466 7.88 -41.72 2.02
C PHE A 466 6.63 -41.85 2.88
N TRP A 467 5.88 -42.95 2.76
CA TRP A 467 4.64 -43.16 3.51
C TRP A 467 4.87 -43.27 5.03
N LYS A 468 5.96 -43.88 5.47
CA LYS A 468 6.35 -43.90 6.89
C LYS A 468 6.51 -42.50 7.46
N ASN A 469 7.19 -41.57 6.72
CA ASN A 469 7.43 -40.22 7.17
C ASN A 469 6.20 -39.32 7.06
N MET A 470 5.29 -39.63 6.15
CA MET A 470 4.07 -38.84 5.91
C MET A 470 2.91 -39.25 6.82
N PHE A 471 2.96 -40.41 7.45
CA PHE A 471 1.86 -40.95 8.28
C PHE A 471 1.41 -39.97 9.37
N TRP A 472 2.34 -39.51 10.19
CA TRP A 472 2.02 -38.57 11.27
C TRP A 472 1.59 -37.19 10.78
N PRO A 473 2.30 -36.53 9.85
CA PRO A 473 1.82 -35.27 9.29
C PRO A 473 0.42 -35.35 8.69
N ILE A 474 0.09 -36.42 7.97
CA ILE A 474 -1.26 -36.60 7.42
C ILE A 474 -2.29 -36.78 8.55
N GLY A 475 -2.02 -37.65 9.53
CA GLY A 475 -2.92 -37.92 10.63
C GLY A 475 -3.25 -36.66 11.46
N ILE A 476 -2.19 -35.89 11.82
CA ILE A 476 -2.36 -34.65 12.58
C ILE A 476 -3.11 -33.61 11.74
N SER A 477 -2.81 -33.51 10.44
CA SER A 477 -3.47 -32.57 9.56
C SER A 477 -4.94 -32.88 9.36
N LEU A 478 -5.30 -34.18 9.23
CA LEU A 478 -6.70 -34.59 9.15
C LEU A 478 -7.46 -34.28 10.45
N LEU A 479 -6.83 -34.55 11.60
CA LEU A 479 -7.44 -34.19 12.89
C LEU A 479 -7.67 -32.68 13.02
N ALA A 480 -6.65 -31.87 12.72
CA ALA A 480 -6.74 -30.41 12.76
C ALA A 480 -7.80 -29.88 11.77
N SER A 481 -7.88 -30.48 10.59
CA SER A 481 -8.88 -30.13 9.58
C SER A 481 -10.29 -30.47 10.02
N LEU A 482 -10.49 -31.65 10.61
CA LEU A 482 -11.79 -32.04 11.15
C LEU A 482 -12.22 -31.10 12.29
N LEU A 483 -11.33 -30.79 13.21
CA LEU A 483 -11.61 -29.80 14.27
C LEU A 483 -12.03 -28.46 13.68
N TYR A 484 -11.31 -27.97 12.68
CA TYR A 484 -11.67 -26.73 12.03
C TYR A 484 -13.02 -26.79 11.29
N ILE A 485 -13.33 -27.89 10.60
CA ILE A 485 -14.61 -28.08 9.90
C ILE A 485 -15.79 -28.08 10.89
N PHE A 486 -15.61 -28.65 12.09
CA PHE A 486 -16.67 -28.64 13.11
C PHE A 486 -16.85 -27.27 13.78
N MET A 487 -15.83 -26.43 13.81
CA MET A 487 -15.84 -25.14 14.51
C MET A 487 -15.92 -23.94 13.58
N GLY A 488 -15.61 -24.11 12.29
CA GLY A 488 -15.49 -23.04 11.31
C GLY A 488 -16.71 -22.96 10.39
N GLU A 489 -17.00 -21.73 9.99
CA GLU A 489 -18.00 -21.44 8.96
C GLU A 489 -17.31 -20.87 7.72
N VAL A 490 -17.88 -21.10 6.52
CA VAL A 490 -17.42 -20.52 5.26
C VAL A 490 -18.62 -19.86 4.59
N ALA A 491 -18.59 -18.55 4.53
CA ALA A 491 -19.73 -17.71 4.16
C ALA A 491 -19.82 -17.38 2.65
N TYR A 492 -19.30 -18.23 1.76
CA TYR A 492 -19.35 -18.02 0.31
C TYR A 492 -20.53 -18.70 -0.42
N ASP A 493 -21.65 -18.88 0.23
CA ASP A 493 -22.83 -19.60 -0.30
C ASP A 493 -23.34 -19.03 -1.64
N ARG A 494 -23.19 -17.71 -1.85
CA ARG A 494 -23.65 -17.01 -3.06
C ARG A 494 -22.79 -17.27 -4.31
N LYS A 495 -21.61 -17.87 -4.18
CA LYS A 495 -20.66 -18.11 -5.30
C LYS A 495 -20.72 -19.56 -5.84
N GLY A 496 -21.61 -20.35 -5.30
CA GLY A 496 -21.87 -21.72 -5.72
C GLY A 496 -21.09 -22.79 -4.94
N PRO A 497 -21.61 -24.04 -4.93
CA PRO A 497 -21.09 -25.10 -4.08
C PRO A 497 -19.67 -25.57 -4.46
N VAL A 498 -19.31 -25.47 -5.75
CA VAL A 498 -17.97 -25.87 -6.22
C VAL A 498 -16.90 -24.92 -5.68
N PHE A 499 -17.17 -23.62 -5.70
CA PHE A 499 -16.23 -22.64 -5.15
C PHE A 499 -16.09 -22.79 -3.65
N GLN A 500 -17.19 -22.99 -2.93
CA GLN A 500 -17.17 -23.25 -1.48
C GLN A 500 -16.38 -24.52 -1.13
N ALA A 501 -16.59 -25.61 -1.88
CA ALA A 501 -15.81 -26.84 -1.70
C ALA A 501 -14.30 -26.62 -1.96
N SER A 502 -13.97 -25.77 -2.93
CA SER A 502 -12.58 -25.42 -3.24
C SER A 502 -11.92 -24.64 -2.09
N ILE A 503 -12.67 -23.75 -1.41
CA ILE A 503 -12.15 -23.05 -0.22
C ILE A 503 -11.88 -24.05 0.89
N TRP A 504 -12.79 -24.97 1.18
CA TRP A 504 -12.59 -26.02 2.19
C TRP A 504 -11.35 -26.87 1.87
N ALA A 505 -11.19 -27.29 0.61
CA ALA A 505 -10.02 -28.03 0.16
C ALA A 505 -8.73 -27.23 0.34
N ALA A 506 -8.74 -25.94 0.02
CA ALA A 506 -7.59 -25.05 0.19
C ALA A 506 -7.22 -24.86 1.67
N ILE A 507 -8.21 -24.72 2.57
CA ILE A 507 -7.98 -24.61 4.02
C ILE A 507 -7.33 -25.89 4.57
N VAL A 508 -7.89 -27.06 4.22
CA VAL A 508 -7.36 -28.38 4.62
C VAL A 508 -5.91 -28.54 4.16
N LEU A 509 -5.62 -28.20 2.91
CA LEU A 509 -4.29 -28.34 2.35
C LEU A 509 -3.31 -27.31 2.88
N SER A 510 -3.78 -26.10 3.25
CA SER A 510 -2.95 -25.10 3.94
C SER A 510 -2.54 -25.56 5.34
N LEU A 511 -3.47 -26.13 6.11
CA LEU A 511 -3.16 -26.78 7.40
C LEU A 511 -2.16 -27.92 7.21
N TYR A 512 -2.38 -28.76 6.18
CA TYR A 512 -1.43 -29.82 5.84
C TYR A 512 -0.04 -29.29 5.48
N THR A 513 0.04 -28.20 4.73
CA THR A 513 1.30 -27.52 4.41
C THR A 513 2.06 -27.10 5.67
N ILE A 514 1.38 -26.44 6.60
CA ILE A 514 1.97 -25.98 7.87
C ILE A 514 2.50 -27.17 8.67
N ILE A 515 1.66 -28.18 8.92
CA ILE A 515 1.97 -29.32 9.77
C ILE A 515 3.05 -30.20 9.13
N ALA A 516 2.98 -30.47 7.83
CA ALA A 516 3.97 -31.28 7.12
C ALA A 516 5.35 -30.62 7.16
N ASN A 517 5.43 -29.30 6.85
CA ASN A 517 6.73 -28.62 6.86
C ASN A 517 7.28 -28.40 8.27
N ALA A 518 6.44 -28.14 9.27
CA ALA A 518 6.85 -28.11 10.67
C ALA A 518 7.37 -29.47 11.14
N SER A 519 6.67 -30.57 10.83
CA SER A 519 7.09 -31.92 11.14
C SER A 519 8.40 -32.30 10.44
N TYR A 520 8.61 -31.83 9.20
CA TYR A 520 9.86 -32.08 8.47
C TYR A 520 11.09 -31.47 9.16
N ILE A 521 10.95 -30.40 9.92
CA ILE A 521 12.05 -29.83 10.72
C ILE A 521 12.59 -30.88 11.70
N PHE A 522 11.76 -31.74 12.24
CA PHE A 522 12.15 -32.79 13.16
C PHE A 522 12.52 -34.08 12.42
N ILE A 523 11.68 -34.54 11.51
CA ILE A 523 11.85 -35.81 10.78
C ILE A 523 12.99 -35.73 9.75
N GLY A 524 13.00 -34.70 8.91
CA GLY A 524 13.92 -34.56 7.77
C GLY A 524 15.27 -33.96 8.13
N VAL A 525 15.27 -32.86 8.90
CA VAL A 525 16.51 -32.15 9.27
C VAL A 525 16.93 -32.36 10.73
N LYS A 526 16.26 -33.27 11.43
CA LYS A 526 16.62 -33.71 12.81
C LYS A 526 16.77 -32.54 13.79
N GLY A 527 15.85 -31.58 13.76
CA GLY A 527 15.83 -30.40 14.63
C GLY A 527 16.91 -29.35 14.34
N LYS A 528 17.72 -29.53 13.32
CA LYS A 528 18.79 -28.57 12.95
C LYS A 528 18.19 -27.36 12.22
N LEU A 529 17.69 -26.36 12.96
CA LEU A 529 17.04 -25.16 12.43
C LEU A 529 17.87 -24.46 11.36
N LYS A 530 19.19 -24.43 11.49
CA LYS A 530 20.08 -23.86 10.44
C LYS A 530 19.82 -24.45 9.05
N ASN A 531 19.44 -25.72 8.95
CA ASN A 531 19.18 -26.39 7.68
C ASN A 531 17.70 -26.36 7.28
N ALA A 532 16.84 -25.84 8.14
CA ALA A 532 15.39 -25.88 8.00
C ALA A 532 14.80 -24.66 7.24
N GLY A 533 15.63 -23.76 6.73
CA GLY A 533 15.16 -22.49 6.17
C GLY A 533 14.06 -22.64 5.10
N GLY A 534 14.16 -23.66 4.22
CA GLY A 534 13.10 -23.95 3.25
C GLY A 534 11.79 -24.41 3.91
N SER A 535 11.86 -25.29 4.92
CA SER A 535 10.67 -25.74 5.65
C SER A 535 10.04 -24.62 6.45
N ILE A 536 10.84 -23.75 7.09
CA ILE A 536 10.36 -22.57 7.79
C ILE A 536 9.64 -21.63 6.81
N ALA A 537 10.22 -21.36 5.63
CA ALA A 537 9.58 -20.55 4.61
C ALA A 537 8.23 -21.13 4.15
N HIS A 538 8.14 -22.46 4.00
CA HIS A 538 6.91 -23.12 3.61
C HIS A 538 5.87 -23.20 4.74
N VAL A 539 6.27 -23.27 6.00
CA VAL A 539 5.37 -23.08 7.14
C VAL A 539 4.74 -21.69 7.07
N GLY A 540 5.57 -20.65 6.87
CA GLY A 540 5.08 -19.29 6.71
C GLY A 540 4.15 -19.14 5.51
N PHE A 541 4.48 -19.72 4.37
CA PHE A 541 3.60 -19.72 3.18
C PHE A 541 2.25 -20.40 3.44
N GLY A 542 2.23 -21.55 4.12
CA GLY A 542 1.00 -22.20 4.53
C GLY A 542 0.17 -21.33 5.47
N MET A 543 0.80 -20.59 6.39
CA MET A 543 0.11 -19.62 7.27
C MET A 543 -0.45 -18.43 6.48
N VAL A 544 0.27 -17.94 5.47
CA VAL A 544 -0.24 -16.89 4.57
C VAL A 544 -1.51 -17.37 3.87
N LEU A 545 -1.46 -18.54 3.23
CA LEU A 545 -2.64 -19.12 2.56
C LEU A 545 -3.81 -19.32 3.53
N LEU A 546 -3.55 -19.91 4.69
CA LEU A 546 -4.58 -20.16 5.69
C LEU A 546 -5.18 -18.85 6.19
N GLY A 547 -4.35 -17.85 6.48
CA GLY A 547 -4.78 -16.53 6.90
C GLY A 547 -5.65 -15.82 5.86
N ILE A 548 -5.27 -15.87 4.58
CA ILE A 548 -6.08 -15.35 3.47
C ILE A 548 -7.42 -16.07 3.40
N LEU A 549 -7.40 -17.40 3.38
CA LEU A 549 -8.60 -18.21 3.21
C LEU A 549 -9.59 -17.99 4.35
N ILE A 550 -9.15 -18.02 5.61
CA ILE A 550 -10.02 -17.82 6.75
C ILE A 550 -10.52 -16.38 6.82
N SER A 551 -9.63 -15.38 6.71
CA SER A 551 -10.03 -13.98 6.84
C SER A 551 -10.96 -13.51 5.73
N SER A 552 -10.80 -14.04 4.50
CA SER A 552 -11.66 -13.68 3.37
C SER A 552 -12.97 -14.47 3.35
N SER A 553 -12.94 -15.79 3.66
CA SER A 553 -14.14 -16.63 3.61
C SER A 553 -15.10 -16.42 4.79
N ASN A 554 -14.56 -15.99 5.93
CA ASN A 554 -15.35 -15.74 7.15
C ASN A 554 -15.39 -14.25 7.49
N LYS A 555 -15.13 -13.39 6.50
CA LYS A 555 -15.33 -11.95 6.64
C LYS A 555 -16.81 -11.68 6.91
N GLU A 556 -17.11 -11.14 8.06
CA GLU A 556 -18.45 -10.79 8.47
C GLU A 556 -18.66 -9.27 8.35
N ILE A 557 -19.69 -8.86 7.64
CA ILE A 557 -20.15 -7.47 7.64
C ILE A 557 -21.06 -7.32 8.86
N ILE A 558 -20.59 -6.59 9.87
CA ILE A 558 -21.33 -6.42 11.13
C ILE A 558 -22.20 -5.15 11.12
N SER A 559 -21.99 -4.23 10.18
CA SER A 559 -22.71 -2.95 10.05
C SER A 559 -23.96 -3.08 9.16
N ASN A 560 -24.91 -3.91 9.58
CA ASN A 560 -26.19 -3.97 8.87
C ASN A 560 -27.04 -2.74 9.12
N ASN A 561 -27.66 -2.16 8.07
CA ASN A 561 -28.55 -1.01 8.19
C ASN A 561 -29.90 -1.42 8.81
N VAL A 562 -29.93 -1.59 10.11
CA VAL A 562 -31.13 -1.97 10.88
C VAL A 562 -32.12 -0.82 11.06
N ASN A 563 -31.65 0.42 10.86
CA ASN A 563 -32.47 1.63 11.08
C ASN A 563 -33.19 2.11 9.83
N GLY A 564 -32.82 1.61 8.65
CA GLY A 564 -33.38 2.06 7.38
C GLY A 564 -33.09 3.53 7.06
N ILE A 565 -32.15 4.19 7.77
CA ILE A 565 -31.80 5.59 7.56
C ILE A 565 -30.99 5.69 6.24
N PRO A 566 -31.52 6.36 5.20
CA PRO A 566 -30.78 6.55 3.96
C PRO A 566 -29.63 7.55 4.18
N ALA A 567 -28.46 7.25 3.60
CA ALA A 567 -27.35 8.18 3.54
C ALA A 567 -26.86 8.31 2.10
N PRO A 568 -26.32 9.46 1.70
CA PRO A 568 -25.66 9.60 0.41
C PRO A 568 -24.37 8.78 0.42
N LEU A 569 -24.37 7.66 -0.32
CA LEU A 569 -23.25 6.75 -0.43
C LEU A 569 -22.52 6.94 -1.76
N GLY A 570 -21.22 6.67 -1.75
CA GLY A 570 -20.39 6.64 -2.95
C GLY A 570 -20.80 5.54 -3.95
N LYS A 571 -20.30 5.62 -5.17
CA LYS A 571 -20.54 4.59 -6.20
C LYS A 571 -20.02 3.24 -5.71
N GLY A 572 -20.86 2.20 -5.79
CA GLY A 572 -20.51 0.83 -5.42
C GLY A 572 -20.78 0.44 -3.96
N GLU A 573 -21.16 1.36 -3.08
CA GLU A 573 -21.55 1.04 -1.72
C GLU A 573 -22.98 0.48 -1.63
N ASN A 574 -23.13 -0.62 -0.89
CA ASN A 574 -24.42 -1.25 -0.66
C ASN A 574 -25.13 -0.61 0.56
N PRO A 575 -26.30 0.05 0.38
CA PRO A 575 -26.98 0.71 1.50
C PRO A 575 -27.35 -0.22 2.66
N ARG A 576 -27.51 -1.51 2.42
CA ARG A 576 -27.85 -2.49 3.46
C ARG A 576 -26.69 -2.82 4.41
N GLU A 577 -25.45 -2.59 3.95
CA GLU A 577 -24.22 -2.90 4.67
C GLU A 577 -23.63 -1.69 5.39
N ASN A 578 -24.28 -0.54 5.27
CA ASN A 578 -23.83 0.72 5.83
C ASN A 578 -24.81 1.19 6.93
N LEU A 579 -24.26 1.46 8.12
CA LEU A 579 -25.02 1.87 9.28
C LEU A 579 -24.85 3.37 9.51
N THR A 580 -25.95 4.13 9.53
CA THR A 580 -25.94 5.55 9.87
C THR A 580 -26.14 5.76 11.36
N LEU A 581 -25.20 6.41 12.01
CA LEU A 581 -25.20 6.73 13.43
C LEU A 581 -25.49 8.23 13.58
N VAL A 582 -26.53 8.56 14.32
CA VAL A 582 -26.78 9.93 14.76
C VAL A 582 -26.02 10.17 16.08
N LYS A 583 -25.48 11.36 16.26
CA LYS A 583 -24.70 11.71 17.44
C LYS A 583 -25.46 11.43 18.73
N ASP A 584 -24.76 10.82 19.69
CA ASP A 584 -25.23 10.47 21.05
C ASP A 584 -26.43 9.50 21.10
N LEU A 585 -26.83 8.92 19.95
CA LEU A 585 -27.91 7.93 19.89
C LEU A 585 -27.29 6.52 19.80
N PRO A 586 -27.50 5.64 20.81
CA PRO A 586 -27.08 4.25 20.75
C PRO A 586 -27.88 3.47 19.69
N ILE A 587 -27.18 2.76 18.82
CA ILE A 587 -27.81 1.97 17.75
C ILE A 587 -27.35 0.52 17.86
N ASP A 588 -28.29 -0.39 17.76
CA ASP A 588 -28.04 -1.82 17.76
C ASP A 588 -27.39 -2.26 16.44
N MET A 589 -26.26 -2.95 16.55
CA MET A 589 -25.54 -3.55 15.44
C MET A 589 -25.24 -5.03 15.73
N GLY A 590 -26.27 -5.81 16.03
CA GLY A 590 -26.13 -7.25 16.30
C GLY A 590 -25.40 -7.54 17.61
N SER A 591 -24.13 -7.90 17.57
CA SER A 591 -23.31 -8.20 18.75
C SER A 591 -22.92 -6.96 19.57
N TYR A 592 -22.93 -5.78 18.94
CA TYR A 592 -22.52 -4.50 19.53
C TYR A 592 -23.66 -3.48 19.52
N THR A 593 -23.65 -2.60 20.49
CA THR A 593 -24.36 -1.31 20.45
C THR A 593 -23.33 -0.23 20.12
N LEU A 594 -23.59 0.55 19.07
CA LEU A 594 -22.71 1.62 18.63
C LEU A 594 -23.27 2.97 19.02
N THR A 595 -22.37 3.87 19.42
CA THR A 595 -22.70 5.26 19.71
C THR A 595 -21.67 6.16 19.03
N TYR A 596 -22.12 7.09 18.21
CA TYR A 596 -21.29 8.16 17.70
C TYR A 596 -21.17 9.27 18.76
N GLU A 597 -20.01 9.38 19.39
CA GLU A 597 -19.77 10.35 20.49
C GLU A 597 -19.44 11.75 20.00
N GLY A 598 -19.02 11.87 18.75
CA GLY A 598 -18.67 13.13 18.12
C GLY A 598 -17.40 13.05 17.26
N ASP A 599 -17.06 14.18 16.71
CA ASP A 599 -15.91 14.36 15.83
C ASP A 599 -14.89 15.33 16.44
N SER A 600 -13.64 15.17 16.06
CA SER A 600 -12.57 16.10 16.38
C SER A 600 -11.72 16.39 15.15
N ALA A 601 -11.49 17.67 14.86
CA ALA A 601 -10.61 18.07 13.78
C ALA A 601 -9.15 17.83 14.12
N HIS A 602 -8.37 17.45 13.14
CA HIS A 602 -6.92 17.40 13.29
C HIS A 602 -6.37 18.84 13.41
N PRO A 603 -5.42 19.12 14.34
CA PRO A 603 -4.96 20.50 14.59
C PRO A 603 -4.37 21.22 13.38
N LYS A 604 -3.78 20.47 12.44
CA LYS A 604 -3.03 21.03 11.29
C LYS A 604 -3.52 20.55 9.91
N LYS A 605 -4.51 19.66 9.84
CA LYS A 605 -4.94 19.03 8.59
C LYS A 605 -6.45 19.16 8.43
N GLN A 606 -6.94 19.22 7.21
CA GLN A 606 -8.38 19.15 6.91
C GLN A 606 -8.89 17.71 7.03
N LEU A 607 -8.81 17.15 8.22
CA LEU A 607 -9.09 15.77 8.54
C LEU A 607 -9.88 15.72 9.84
N TRP A 608 -10.94 14.92 9.90
CA TRP A 608 -11.78 14.75 11.08
C TRP A 608 -11.73 13.29 11.54
N TYR A 609 -11.55 13.09 12.85
CA TYR A 609 -11.67 11.81 13.51
C TYR A 609 -13.05 11.66 14.10
N TYR A 610 -13.72 10.54 13.82
CA TYR A 610 -15.07 10.23 14.28
C TYR A 610 -14.98 9.20 15.41
N LYS A 611 -15.35 9.58 16.63
CA LYS A 611 -15.30 8.72 17.79
C LYS A 611 -16.54 7.83 17.84
N ILE A 612 -16.36 6.55 17.58
CA ILE A 612 -17.42 5.53 17.58
C ILE A 612 -17.17 4.58 18.73
N ARG A 613 -18.05 4.61 19.72
CA ARG A 613 -18.00 3.65 20.83
C ARG A 613 -18.70 2.36 20.42
N PHE A 614 -18.01 1.25 20.64
CA PHE A 614 -18.51 -0.11 20.48
C PHE A 614 -18.69 -0.71 21.87
N LYS A 615 -19.91 -1.04 22.23
CA LYS A 615 -20.23 -1.73 23.48
C LYS A 615 -20.87 -3.07 23.16
N LYS A 616 -20.22 -4.14 23.57
CA LYS A 616 -20.75 -5.50 23.36
C LYS A 616 -21.94 -5.75 24.27
N LYS A 617 -22.97 -6.43 23.77
CA LYS A 617 -24.23 -6.62 24.49
C LYS A 617 -24.05 -7.47 25.74
N ASP A 618 -23.07 -8.37 25.75
CA ASP A 618 -22.72 -9.17 26.94
C ASP A 618 -21.99 -8.37 28.04
N GLY A 619 -21.69 -7.10 27.80
CA GLY A 619 -21.02 -6.21 28.73
C GLY A 619 -19.52 -6.47 28.92
N GLN A 620 -18.93 -7.44 28.22
CA GLN A 620 -17.54 -7.84 28.39
C GLN A 620 -16.55 -6.87 27.70
N GLU A 621 -17.03 -6.09 26.72
CA GLU A 621 -16.17 -5.21 25.92
C GLU A 621 -16.82 -3.84 25.75
N ASP A 622 -16.03 -2.80 25.98
CA ASP A 622 -16.35 -1.41 25.71
C ASP A 622 -15.09 -0.71 25.19
N PHE A 623 -15.13 -0.19 23.95
CA PHE A 623 -14.00 0.47 23.33
C PHE A 623 -14.42 1.51 22.32
N VAL A 624 -13.51 2.42 22.00
CA VAL A 624 -13.73 3.47 20.99
C VAL A 624 -12.80 3.24 19.80
N LEU A 625 -13.38 3.22 18.60
CA LEU A 625 -12.64 3.34 17.36
C LEU A 625 -12.76 4.76 16.83
N SER A 626 -11.72 5.25 16.18
CA SER A 626 -11.65 6.61 15.67
C SER A 626 -11.25 6.62 14.19
N PRO A 627 -12.09 6.05 13.29
CA PRO A 627 -11.85 6.21 11.86
C PRO A 627 -11.85 7.69 11.50
N ASN A 628 -11.07 8.06 10.47
CA ASN A 628 -11.01 9.44 10.04
C ASN A 628 -11.47 9.58 8.60
N ALA A 629 -11.99 10.77 8.26
CA ALA A 629 -12.41 11.08 6.90
C ALA A 629 -12.20 12.56 6.59
N PHE A 630 -12.06 12.83 5.30
CA PHE A 630 -11.99 14.17 4.74
C PHE A 630 -12.56 14.18 3.32
N VAL A 631 -13.03 15.33 2.86
CA VAL A 631 -13.48 15.51 1.48
C VAL A 631 -12.31 16.04 0.66
N ASN A 632 -11.89 15.28 -0.34
CA ASN A 632 -10.85 15.72 -1.26
C ASN A 632 -11.48 16.41 -2.46
N TYR A 633 -11.43 17.74 -2.46
CA TYR A 633 -11.94 18.56 -3.57
C TYR A 633 -10.94 18.63 -4.74
N LYS A 634 -9.69 18.21 -4.54
CA LYS A 634 -8.68 18.15 -5.59
C LYS A 634 -8.92 16.90 -6.44
N GLY A 635 -9.21 17.07 -7.72
CA GLY A 635 -9.39 15.96 -8.66
C GLY A 635 -10.71 15.21 -8.57
N ASN A 636 -11.76 15.78 -7.96
CA ASN A 636 -13.10 15.16 -7.82
C ASN A 636 -13.11 13.78 -7.14
N GLN A 637 -12.18 13.51 -6.24
CA GLN A 637 -12.09 12.22 -5.56
C GLN A 637 -13.15 11.99 -4.47
N GLY A 638 -13.85 13.04 -4.04
CA GLY A 638 -14.95 12.93 -3.06
C GLY A 638 -14.50 12.62 -1.64
N LEU A 639 -15.30 11.83 -0.92
CA LEU A 639 -15.00 11.42 0.45
C LEU A 639 -13.89 10.38 0.49
N MET A 640 -12.84 10.70 1.23
CA MET A 640 -11.71 9.81 1.50
C MET A 640 -11.71 9.46 2.99
N ALA A 641 -11.54 8.18 3.32
CA ALA A 641 -11.57 7.72 4.69
C ALA A 641 -10.40 6.77 4.99
N ASN A 642 -9.88 6.88 6.19
CA ASN A 642 -8.97 5.87 6.73
C ASN A 642 -9.69 5.08 7.82
N PRO A 643 -9.56 3.76 7.83
CA PRO A 643 -10.19 2.90 8.81
C PRO A 643 -9.57 3.04 10.19
N SER A 644 -10.27 2.50 11.17
CA SER A 644 -9.76 2.22 12.50
C SER A 644 -10.08 0.78 12.85
N ALA A 645 -9.13 0.07 13.44
CA ALA A 645 -9.30 -1.33 13.79
C ALA A 645 -8.92 -1.60 15.24
N ARG A 646 -9.62 -2.55 15.86
CA ARG A 646 -9.23 -3.16 17.12
C ARG A 646 -8.75 -4.58 16.87
N HIS A 647 -7.53 -4.86 17.28
CA HIS A 647 -6.86 -6.12 17.03
C HIS A 647 -6.99 -7.07 18.22
N TYR A 648 -7.62 -8.23 17.99
CA TYR A 648 -7.64 -9.34 18.92
C TYR A 648 -6.71 -10.45 18.44
N TRP A 649 -6.46 -11.47 19.25
CA TRP A 649 -5.59 -12.58 18.86
C TRP A 649 -6.21 -13.47 17.76
N ASP A 650 -7.53 -13.59 17.75
CA ASP A 650 -8.34 -14.45 16.89
C ASP A 650 -9.11 -13.70 15.79
N HIS A 651 -9.32 -12.39 15.94
CA HIS A 651 -9.99 -11.57 14.93
C HIS A 651 -9.62 -10.10 15.05
N ASP A 652 -9.99 -9.32 14.05
CA ASP A 652 -9.99 -7.87 14.11
C ASP A 652 -11.40 -7.33 13.91
N VAL A 653 -11.75 -6.28 14.65
CA VAL A 653 -12.93 -5.43 14.39
C VAL A 653 -12.45 -4.17 13.68
N PHE A 654 -12.94 -3.97 12.47
CA PHE A 654 -12.48 -2.95 11.53
C PHE A 654 -13.66 -2.07 11.11
N THR A 655 -13.47 -0.75 11.06
CA THR A 655 -14.52 0.19 10.62
C THR A 655 -13.93 1.37 9.87
N TYR A 656 -14.67 1.86 8.88
CA TYR A 656 -14.36 3.10 8.17
C TYR A 656 -15.64 3.88 7.84
N ILE A 657 -15.46 5.17 7.55
CA ILE A 657 -16.56 6.09 7.24
C ILE A 657 -16.88 5.99 5.76
N THR A 658 -18.15 5.84 5.44
CA THR A 658 -18.66 5.77 4.05
C THR A 658 -19.45 7.00 3.64
N SER A 659 -19.98 7.76 4.62
CA SER A 659 -20.65 9.04 4.34
C SER A 659 -20.59 9.96 5.55
N ILE A 660 -20.47 11.24 5.28
CA ILE A 660 -20.57 12.33 6.25
C ILE A 660 -21.49 13.41 5.69
N PRO A 661 -22.09 14.27 6.54
CA PRO A 661 -22.76 15.47 6.08
C PRO A 661 -21.80 16.33 5.25
N ASP A 662 -22.20 16.74 4.05
CA ASP A 662 -21.39 17.63 3.21
C ASP A 662 -21.45 19.07 3.75
N PRO A 663 -20.31 19.61 4.25
CA PRO A 663 -20.28 20.95 4.80
C PRO A 663 -20.63 22.04 3.78
N SER A 664 -20.41 21.78 2.48
CA SER A 664 -20.66 22.76 1.41
C SER A 664 -22.14 22.87 1.03
N ASN A 665 -22.93 21.82 1.29
CA ASN A 665 -24.34 21.73 0.94
C ASN A 665 -25.27 22.06 2.09
N GLN A 666 -24.78 22.33 3.29
CA GLN A 666 -25.57 22.63 4.48
C GLN A 666 -25.90 24.13 4.58
N LYS A 667 -26.55 24.70 3.57
CA LYS A 667 -27.20 26.01 3.74
C LYS A 667 -28.45 25.86 4.62
N ASP A 668 -28.31 26.27 5.89
CA ASP A 668 -29.43 26.28 6.83
C ASP A 668 -30.43 27.40 6.44
N THR A 669 -31.53 27.01 5.84
CA THR A 669 -32.61 27.89 5.46
C THR A 669 -33.74 27.92 6.49
N SER A 670 -33.64 27.14 7.57
CA SER A 670 -34.66 27.08 8.61
C SER A 670 -34.69 28.35 9.47
N ARG A 671 -35.87 28.70 10.00
CA ARG A 671 -36.06 29.87 10.85
C ARG A 671 -36.53 29.43 12.23
N PHE A 672 -36.27 30.26 13.25
CA PHE A 672 -36.87 30.10 14.57
C PHE A 672 -38.38 30.35 14.50
N LYS A 673 -39.13 29.47 15.16
CA LYS A 673 -40.54 29.63 15.44
C LYS A 673 -40.67 29.91 16.94
N SER A 674 -41.33 31.06 17.26
CA SER A 674 -41.50 31.47 18.65
C SER A 674 -42.79 30.91 19.24
N TYR A 675 -42.67 30.35 20.46
CA TYR A 675 -43.80 29.79 21.22
C TYR A 675 -43.82 30.41 22.60
N VAL A 676 -45.00 30.87 23.02
CA VAL A 676 -45.23 31.38 24.38
C VAL A 676 -45.84 30.27 25.19
N GLN A 677 -45.16 29.79 26.19
CA GLN A 677 -45.50 28.59 26.95
C GLN A 677 -45.41 28.79 28.47
N LYS A 678 -46.04 27.89 29.24
CA LYS A 678 -45.93 27.80 30.68
C LYS A 678 -45.27 26.47 31.06
N THR A 679 -44.83 26.34 32.29
CA THR A 679 -44.37 25.06 32.89
C THR A 679 -45.42 23.97 32.66
N GLY A 680 -45.01 22.82 32.12
CA GLY A 680 -45.87 21.69 31.79
C GLY A 680 -46.44 21.69 30.37
N ASP A 681 -46.34 22.81 29.63
CA ASP A 681 -46.84 22.88 28.28
C ASP A 681 -45.93 22.09 27.32
N THR A 682 -46.55 21.56 26.27
CA THR A 682 -45.90 20.74 25.24
C THR A 682 -45.76 21.53 23.94
N ILE A 683 -44.60 21.44 23.32
CA ILE A 683 -44.31 21.97 21.98
C ILE A 683 -43.95 20.81 21.05
N PHE A 684 -44.64 20.68 19.94
CA PHE A 684 -44.36 19.66 18.93
C PHE A 684 -43.36 20.17 17.91
N TYR A 685 -42.42 19.29 17.54
CA TYR A 685 -41.51 19.47 16.43
C TYR A 685 -41.57 18.23 15.50
N ALA A 686 -40.94 18.23 14.35
CA ALA A 686 -41.11 17.16 13.34
C ALA A 686 -40.83 15.76 13.85
N ASN A 687 -39.80 15.60 14.73
CA ASN A 687 -39.32 14.33 15.22
C ASN A 687 -39.80 13.99 16.63
N GLY A 688 -40.70 14.76 17.24
CA GLY A 688 -41.19 14.50 18.58
C GLY A 688 -41.84 15.68 19.25
N TYR A 689 -41.73 15.76 20.57
CA TYR A 689 -42.24 16.90 21.36
C TYR A 689 -41.32 17.21 22.53
N LEU A 690 -41.41 18.44 23.03
CA LEU A 690 -40.69 18.88 24.23
C LEU A 690 -41.68 19.46 25.24
N ILE A 691 -41.36 19.23 26.51
CA ILE A 691 -42.16 19.71 27.65
C ILE A 691 -41.30 20.70 28.42
N VAL A 692 -41.88 21.84 28.75
CA VAL A 692 -41.29 22.88 29.61
C VAL A 692 -41.34 22.38 31.08
N ASP A 693 -40.15 22.04 31.64
CA ASP A 693 -40.07 21.46 32.98
C ASP A 693 -40.24 22.53 34.07
N SER A 694 -39.46 23.59 34.03
CA SER A 694 -39.51 24.66 35.02
C SER A 694 -38.85 25.96 34.49
N THR A 695 -39.08 27.05 35.13
CA THR A 695 -38.32 28.28 34.94
C THR A 695 -37.53 28.60 36.18
N LYS A 696 -36.18 28.66 36.05
CA LYS A 696 -35.29 28.97 37.17
C LYS A 696 -34.64 30.32 36.91
N ILE A 697 -34.58 31.11 37.97
CA ILE A 697 -33.89 32.39 37.94
C ILE A 697 -32.67 32.33 38.85
N ARG A 698 -31.47 32.44 38.29
CA ARG A 698 -30.23 32.56 39.06
C ARG A 698 -29.96 34.02 39.37
N LYS A 699 -29.91 34.35 40.63
CA LYS A 699 -29.56 35.69 41.08
C LYS A 699 -28.05 35.94 41.20
N GLU A 700 -27.29 34.86 41.32
CA GLU A 700 -25.80 34.90 41.37
C GLU A 700 -25.25 34.65 39.95
N VAL A 701 -24.98 35.72 39.24
CA VAL A 701 -24.37 35.67 37.91
C VAL A 701 -22.97 36.30 38.02
N PRO A 702 -21.96 35.87 37.30
CA PRO A 702 -20.64 36.49 37.33
C PRO A 702 -20.76 37.97 36.96
N LYS A 703 -20.46 38.87 37.93
CA LYS A 703 -20.56 40.34 37.76
C LYS A 703 -19.69 40.86 36.63
N GLU A 704 -18.60 40.18 36.39
CA GLU A 704 -17.65 40.47 35.31
C GLU A 704 -18.27 40.36 33.89
N LEU A 705 -19.21 39.40 33.71
CA LEU A 705 -19.81 39.14 32.43
C LEU A 705 -21.19 39.87 32.23
N PHE A 706 -21.96 40.09 33.31
CA PHE A 706 -23.34 40.49 33.23
C PHE A 706 -23.65 41.80 33.99
N GLY A 707 -22.67 42.38 34.69
CA GLY A 707 -22.84 43.59 35.51
C GLY A 707 -23.65 43.36 36.79
N GLU A 708 -23.81 44.38 37.60
CA GLU A 708 -24.37 44.27 38.99
C GLU A 708 -25.87 43.89 39.04
N ASN A 709 -26.62 44.12 37.95
CA ASN A 709 -28.09 43.90 37.89
C ASN A 709 -28.49 42.85 36.86
N GLY A 710 -27.58 41.99 36.44
CA GLY A 710 -27.86 40.89 35.47
C GLY A 710 -28.70 39.78 36.12
N LYS A 711 -29.72 39.30 35.43
CA LYS A 711 -30.48 38.11 35.82
C LYS A 711 -30.28 37.03 34.77
N LEU A 712 -29.97 35.79 35.18
CA LEU A 712 -29.87 34.63 34.29
C LEU A 712 -31.12 33.74 34.47
N PHE A 713 -31.88 33.58 33.36
CA PHE A 713 -33.01 32.68 33.31
C PHE A 713 -32.58 31.35 32.68
N GLU A 714 -32.97 30.26 33.33
CA GLU A 714 -32.73 28.92 32.81
C GLU A 714 -34.07 28.18 32.68
N VAL A 715 -34.31 27.60 31.54
CA VAL A 715 -35.52 26.81 31.28
C VAL A 715 -35.09 25.41 30.84
N PRO A 716 -35.09 24.45 31.77
CA PRO A 716 -34.93 23.05 31.42
C PRO A 716 -36.14 22.53 30.65
N LEU A 717 -35.90 21.76 29.62
CA LEU A 717 -36.90 21.17 28.75
C LEU A 717 -36.62 19.67 28.65
N ASN A 718 -37.63 18.85 28.73
CA ASN A 718 -37.58 17.43 28.46
C ASN A 718 -38.01 17.19 27.02
N VAL A 719 -37.10 16.66 26.18
CA VAL A 719 -37.34 16.40 24.75
C VAL A 719 -37.59 14.90 24.58
N PHE A 720 -38.72 14.57 23.98
CA PHE A 720 -39.16 13.21 23.70
C PHE A 720 -39.13 12.99 22.18
N SER A 721 -38.25 12.13 21.72
CA SER A 721 -38.11 11.78 20.32
C SER A 721 -39.03 10.65 19.89
N LYS A 722 -39.47 10.63 18.63
CA LYS A 722 -40.21 9.53 18.01
C LYS A 722 -39.38 8.21 18.00
N THR A 723 -38.08 8.31 18.15
CA THR A 723 -37.19 7.15 18.27
C THR A 723 -37.24 6.47 19.64
N GLY A 724 -38.05 7.04 20.60
CA GLY A 724 -38.13 6.56 21.98
C GLY A 724 -37.05 7.11 22.91
N SER A 725 -36.16 7.95 22.40
CA SER A 725 -35.07 8.58 23.18
C SER A 725 -35.60 9.82 23.91
N ASN A 726 -35.12 10.04 25.14
CA ASN A 726 -35.44 11.20 25.95
C ASN A 726 -34.20 12.00 26.28
N TYR A 727 -34.25 13.31 26.06
CA TYR A 727 -33.14 14.22 26.28
C TYR A 727 -33.55 15.35 27.23
N LYS A 728 -32.58 15.93 27.93
CA LYS A 728 -32.78 17.18 28.68
C LYS A 728 -31.95 18.29 28.02
N VAL A 729 -32.63 19.37 27.70
CA VAL A 729 -32.07 20.58 27.11
C VAL A 729 -32.34 21.74 28.08
N THR A 730 -31.36 22.60 28.30
CA THR A 730 -31.50 23.75 29.20
C THR A 730 -31.22 25.03 28.42
N SER A 731 -32.27 25.69 27.96
CA SER A 731 -32.13 26.96 27.28
C SER A 731 -31.96 28.08 28.30
N ARG A 732 -31.04 28.99 28.01
CA ARG A 732 -30.68 30.10 28.91
C ARG A 732 -30.79 31.42 28.22
N SER A 733 -31.11 32.44 29.00
CA SER A 733 -31.04 33.83 28.54
C SER A 733 -30.70 34.76 29.68
N ALA A 734 -29.81 35.70 29.43
CA ALA A 734 -29.46 36.72 30.40
C ALA A 734 -30.17 38.01 30.10
N TYR A 735 -30.75 38.64 31.12
CA TYR A 735 -31.31 39.96 31.04
C TYR A 735 -30.37 40.99 31.62
N VAL A 736 -29.80 41.86 30.81
CA VAL A 736 -28.73 42.81 31.18
C VAL A 736 -29.07 44.18 30.58
N LYS A 737 -29.16 45.20 31.44
CA LYS A 737 -29.38 46.59 31.02
C LYS A 737 -30.60 46.80 30.10
N GLY A 738 -31.67 46.04 30.31
CA GLY A 738 -32.90 46.16 29.51
C GLY A 738 -32.94 45.30 28.25
N GLN A 739 -31.88 44.53 27.95
CA GLN A 739 -31.77 43.67 26.78
C GLN A 739 -31.68 42.21 27.15
N TRP A 740 -32.29 41.35 26.35
CA TRP A 740 -32.17 39.91 26.42
C TRP A 740 -31.01 39.44 25.61
N ILE A 741 -30.10 38.69 26.19
CA ILE A 741 -28.98 38.01 25.56
C ILE A 741 -29.26 36.52 25.62
N ALA A 742 -29.64 35.92 24.51
CA ALA A 742 -30.00 34.53 24.45
C ALA A 742 -28.74 33.64 24.34
N LEU A 743 -28.73 32.54 25.09
CA LEU A 743 -27.74 31.47 25.06
C LEU A 743 -28.44 30.21 24.62
N PRO A 744 -28.49 29.91 23.33
CA PRO A 744 -29.20 28.75 22.81
C PRO A 744 -28.57 27.46 23.26
N ASP A 745 -29.40 26.45 23.46
CA ASP A 745 -28.93 25.08 23.61
C ASP A 745 -29.27 24.29 22.36
N THR A 746 -28.35 23.37 21.94
CA THR A 746 -28.48 22.67 20.68
C THR A 746 -28.47 21.17 20.93
N LEU A 747 -29.52 20.48 20.54
CA LEU A 747 -29.62 19.04 20.51
C LEU A 747 -29.33 18.54 19.11
N THR A 748 -28.07 18.22 18.88
CA THR A 748 -27.56 17.82 17.53
C THR A 748 -28.14 16.51 17.03
N SER A 749 -28.53 15.60 17.95
CA SER A 749 -29.17 14.31 17.61
C SER A 749 -30.58 14.46 17.02
N GLU A 750 -31.26 15.58 17.31
CA GLU A 750 -32.58 15.86 16.80
C GLU A 750 -32.63 17.04 15.79
N GLY A 751 -31.47 17.61 15.50
CA GLY A 751 -31.35 18.78 14.66
C GLY A 751 -32.07 20.01 15.22
N LEU A 752 -32.14 20.12 16.55
CA LEU A 752 -32.97 21.06 17.26
C LEU A 752 -32.13 22.12 17.99
N ILE A 753 -32.45 23.39 17.78
CA ILE A 753 -31.94 24.50 18.59
C ILE A 753 -33.10 25.09 19.37
N VAL A 754 -32.91 25.21 20.68
CA VAL A 754 -33.89 25.87 21.58
C VAL A 754 -33.27 27.15 22.11
N LEU A 755 -33.99 28.25 21.90
CA LEU A 755 -33.59 29.58 22.27
C LEU A 755 -34.61 30.13 23.30
N LEU A 756 -34.15 30.53 24.46
CA LEU A 756 -34.97 31.28 25.38
C LEU A 756 -34.95 32.77 24.94
N GLU A 757 -36.04 33.26 24.35
CA GLU A 757 -36.15 34.62 23.88
C GLU A 757 -36.47 35.56 25.02
N GLN A 758 -37.45 35.20 25.85
CA GLN A 758 -37.88 35.98 27.01
C GLN A 758 -38.44 35.07 28.11
N ALA A 759 -38.33 35.47 29.32
CA ALA A 759 -38.94 34.82 30.48
C ALA A 759 -39.51 35.88 31.45
N ASN A 760 -40.61 35.56 32.10
CA ASN A 760 -41.13 36.41 33.17
C ASN A 760 -41.15 35.66 34.51
N GLU A 761 -41.27 36.41 35.60
CA GLU A 761 -41.30 35.89 36.95
C GLU A 761 -42.59 35.08 37.25
N THR A 762 -43.61 35.14 36.37
CA THR A 762 -44.89 34.40 36.50
C THR A 762 -44.82 33.02 35.81
N GLY A 763 -43.65 32.59 35.39
CA GLY A 763 -43.46 31.27 34.79
C GLY A 763 -43.85 31.16 33.30
N LYS A 764 -44.18 32.28 32.64
CA LYS A 764 -44.33 32.30 31.16
C LYS A 764 -43.00 32.50 30.51
N VAL A 765 -42.73 31.68 29.50
CA VAL A 765 -41.48 31.71 28.72
C VAL A 765 -41.81 31.82 27.25
N GLN A 766 -41.00 32.60 26.53
CA GLN A 766 -41.05 32.66 25.07
C GLN A 766 -39.82 31.89 24.58
N LEU A 767 -40.10 30.82 23.87
CA LEU A 767 -39.07 29.91 23.34
C LEU A 767 -39.05 29.98 21.81
N GLY A 768 -37.91 30.27 21.26
CA GLY A 768 -37.63 30.09 19.84
C GLY A 768 -37.14 28.66 19.58
N ILE A 769 -37.83 27.95 18.72
CA ILE A 769 -37.46 26.60 18.33
C ILE A 769 -37.10 26.59 16.86
N LYS A 770 -35.91 26.06 16.56
CA LYS A 770 -35.43 25.89 15.20
C LYS A 770 -35.05 24.43 14.99
N GLN A 771 -35.62 23.83 13.97
CA GLN A 771 -35.26 22.50 13.53
C GLN A 771 -34.62 22.56 12.16
N SER A 772 -33.49 21.89 11.96
CA SER A 772 -32.75 21.89 10.72
C SER A 772 -31.95 20.62 10.58
N ASP A 773 -32.05 20.00 9.42
CA ASP A 773 -31.18 18.85 9.07
C ASP A 773 -29.69 19.24 8.94
N ALA A 774 -29.42 20.53 8.70
CA ALA A 774 -28.07 21.08 8.68
C ALA A 774 -27.35 21.02 10.04
N ILE A 775 -28.14 20.88 11.14
CA ILE A 775 -27.60 20.79 12.50
C ILE A 775 -27.41 19.31 12.92
N LEU A 776 -28.13 18.41 12.25
CA LEU A 776 -28.08 16.99 12.55
C LEU A 776 -26.66 16.45 12.32
N LYS A 777 -25.98 16.05 13.38
CA LYS A 777 -24.68 15.38 13.27
C LYS A 777 -24.88 13.88 13.15
N TYR A 778 -24.48 13.36 12.00
CA TYR A 778 -24.50 11.93 11.73
C TYR A 778 -23.23 11.49 11.03
N VAL A 779 -22.97 10.20 11.06
CA VAL A 779 -21.91 9.55 10.32
C VAL A 779 -22.39 8.20 9.84
N THR A 780 -22.10 7.86 8.59
CA THR A 780 -22.38 6.51 8.08
C THR A 780 -21.07 5.73 8.01
N LEU A 781 -21.10 4.52 8.49
CA LEU A 781 -19.92 3.65 8.54
C LEU A 781 -20.23 2.26 8.01
N LYS A 782 -19.15 1.58 7.61
CA LYS A 782 -19.12 0.15 7.34
C LYS A 782 -18.15 -0.52 8.29
N ALA A 783 -18.55 -1.65 8.86
CA ALA A 783 -17.75 -2.38 9.83
C ALA A 783 -17.67 -3.86 9.50
N TYR A 784 -16.49 -4.42 9.69
CA TYR A 784 -16.15 -5.82 9.42
C TYR A 784 -15.54 -6.50 10.61
N LYS A 785 -15.74 -7.81 10.69
CA LYS A 785 -14.94 -8.70 11.52
C LYS A 785 -14.08 -9.57 10.61
N TYR A 786 -12.76 -9.53 10.82
CA TYR A 786 -11.78 -10.33 10.09
C TYR A 786 -11.19 -11.41 10.99
N PRO A 787 -11.65 -12.67 10.90
CA PRO A 787 -11.11 -13.74 11.73
C PRO A 787 -9.69 -14.12 11.29
N PHE A 788 -8.84 -14.38 12.26
CA PHE A 788 -7.47 -14.91 12.12
C PHE A 788 -6.57 -14.21 11.13
N ILE A 789 -6.81 -12.94 10.82
CA ILE A 789 -5.98 -12.18 9.86
C ILE A 789 -4.50 -12.10 10.29
N LYS A 790 -4.20 -12.21 11.56
CA LYS A 790 -2.83 -12.25 12.08
C LYS A 790 -2.01 -13.42 11.57
N LEU A 791 -2.65 -14.54 11.20
CA LEU A 791 -1.95 -15.66 10.57
C LEU A 791 -1.29 -15.24 9.26
N LEU A 792 -1.94 -14.40 8.47
CA LEU A 792 -1.37 -13.83 7.25
C LEU A 792 -0.08 -13.07 7.57
N TRP A 793 -0.14 -12.14 8.51
CA TRP A 793 1.01 -11.28 8.84
C TRP A 793 2.19 -12.07 9.42
N TYR A 794 1.93 -12.95 10.37
CA TYR A 794 2.98 -13.83 10.92
C TYR A 794 3.55 -14.76 9.85
N GLY A 795 2.71 -15.28 8.96
CA GLY A 795 3.13 -16.11 7.85
C GLY A 795 4.13 -15.42 6.92
N VAL A 796 3.92 -14.15 6.61
CA VAL A 796 4.85 -13.34 5.80
C VAL A 796 6.23 -13.24 6.46
N TRP A 797 6.27 -12.89 7.73
CA TRP A 797 7.54 -12.78 8.47
C TRP A 797 8.26 -14.12 8.59
N ILE A 798 7.54 -15.20 8.88
CA ILE A 798 8.11 -16.55 8.96
C ILE A 798 8.67 -16.97 7.61
N THR A 799 7.97 -16.68 6.51
CA THR A 799 8.47 -16.94 5.14
C THR A 799 9.78 -16.20 4.88
N ALA A 800 9.82 -14.92 5.18
CA ALA A 800 11.02 -14.10 5.01
C ALA A 800 12.19 -14.59 5.86
N ILE A 801 11.97 -14.90 7.13
CA ILE A 801 12.98 -15.47 8.02
C ILE A 801 13.53 -16.78 7.46
N GLY A 802 12.68 -17.67 6.95
CA GLY A 802 13.10 -18.93 6.34
C GLY A 802 14.00 -18.73 5.12
N LEU A 803 13.65 -17.77 4.24
CA LEU A 803 14.44 -17.43 3.06
C LEU A 803 15.80 -16.80 3.45
N LEU A 804 15.80 -15.84 4.37
CA LEU A 804 17.01 -15.17 4.85
C LEU A 804 17.93 -16.13 5.59
N LEU A 805 17.39 -17.06 6.38
CA LEU A 805 18.16 -18.13 7.01
C LEU A 805 18.82 -19.04 5.96
N SER A 806 18.08 -19.39 4.91
CA SER A 806 18.62 -20.14 3.76
C SER A 806 19.74 -19.37 3.06
N MET A 807 19.58 -18.07 2.84
CA MET A 807 20.59 -17.18 2.27
C MET A 807 21.86 -17.16 3.13
N TYR A 808 21.73 -16.86 4.42
CA TYR A 808 22.85 -16.79 5.36
C TYR A 808 23.69 -18.08 5.35
N ASN A 809 23.02 -19.23 5.39
CA ASN A 809 23.71 -20.52 5.34
C ASN A 809 24.46 -20.77 4.02
N ARG A 810 23.96 -20.25 2.91
CA ARG A 810 24.63 -20.37 1.60
C ARG A 810 25.86 -19.47 1.54
N ILE A 811 25.77 -18.25 2.04
CA ILE A 811 26.93 -17.34 2.12
C ILE A 811 28.02 -17.95 2.97
N LYS A 812 27.70 -18.43 4.19
CA LYS A 812 28.65 -19.05 5.09
C LYS A 812 29.38 -20.29 4.49
N LYS A 813 28.61 -21.14 3.78
CA LYS A 813 29.20 -22.31 3.09
C LYS A 813 30.12 -21.93 1.92
N ASN A 814 29.78 -20.83 1.22
CA ASN A 814 30.62 -20.33 0.14
C ASN A 814 31.93 -19.75 0.67
N SER A 815 31.90 -18.96 1.75
CA SER A 815 33.10 -18.39 2.39
C SER A 815 34.00 -19.47 3.00
N ALA A 816 33.44 -20.47 3.66
CA ALA A 816 34.25 -21.58 4.23
C ALA A 816 35.00 -22.40 3.17
N LYS A 817 34.44 -22.55 1.96
CA LYS A 817 35.11 -23.19 0.82
C LYS A 817 36.21 -22.34 0.19
N GLN A 818 36.11 -21.01 0.27
CA GLN A 818 37.18 -20.12 -0.21
C GLN A 818 38.40 -20.08 0.71
N LEU A 819 38.19 -20.29 2.01
CA LEU A 819 39.27 -20.36 3.01
C LEU A 819 39.96 -21.72 3.05
N SER A 820 39.44 -22.77 2.41
CA SER A 820 39.99 -24.13 2.36
C SER A 820 40.70 -24.46 1.04
N ILE A 821 40.75 -23.51 0.11
CA ILE A 821 41.52 -23.51 -1.14
C ILE A 821 42.68 -22.51 -0.99
#